data_577aa899983a9c63634bab38ecb1c17f
#
_entry.id   577aa899983a9c63634bab38ecb1c17f
#
_cell.length_a   1.000
_cell.length_b   1.000
_cell.length_c   1.000
_cell.angle_alpha   90.00
_cell.angle_beta   90.00
_cell.angle_gamma   90.00
#
_symmetry.space_group_name_H-M   'P 1'
#
loop_
_entity.id
_entity.type
_entity.pdbx_description
1 polymer ?
#
loop_
_entity_poly.entity_id
_entity_poly.type
_entity_poly.pdbx_seq_one_letter_code
_entity_poly.pdbx_strand_id
1 'polypeptide(L)'
;MNRITAKLADVATISFAGSRMTPGFGSIEQHAAEIEREDFRSIDFSTSVEFGKFFPERWRLRIPMYYAYSRQSTLPEYDPLDSDIPLEVALDNAANRHLRDSIKRNAEDYVMRKSLNFTNVGIESKDGKSHFFDWSNLSLTYSYNKSFARNVNLERDLEKNYRGLISYIYNGMPPIVEPFKKSKSKTLNSKYLRLIKDFNFYYMPSMFSITSDITRNYREVKSKNLDNPNLLIEPTYDKDFMWTRDYAFKFNLTRNLVVDFHATTQARIDEPEGIVDRQRDPERYQQWKDTVWNNILDGGRPVNYNHDFSVQYTVPVNKLPFLDWTSLQLGYSTRYDWQAAAVTADSTNLGNVIRNASALQMNGDLSLTSLYNKSKFLREMIRPPRKQRGKNVKFETGMDKVQKGKPVVVRHRLKTGDIQARLTAADGKNIKLGYESVGRNKIRINSSETLEGGKLLVTGTETPHAGVGNAVARFFVGILTGFKTLSVGYSEDKGTTLPGFLPEARWLGQQSYNGSSAPGFKFLFGGQDENFGLKAAGKGWITTDSTQNNPFLMNASRTVYVRALFEPIKKLRVNLTSNWRVVYTGLIDFAFMKKVFKSISVNHNYICKYNIGSFASNLKYAEDARDLQDNWMSLFDVNLVSINEQFNPLISMDMVWANNLTTHWDINRRRDVSLSLVNAQLSETSGNEIVLGLGYRFGNLPIFLKSKQLNNDINVQFDFSIRKNNAIIRRITENV
;
A
#
# COMPACT_ATOMS: atom_id res chain seq x y z
N MET A 1 -28.62 -11.36 34.91
CA MET A 1 -28.15 -12.13 33.74
C MET A 1 -27.42 -13.37 34.21
N ASN A 2 -27.86 -14.56 33.82
CA ASN A 2 -27.20 -15.84 34.13
C ASN A 2 -26.64 -16.44 32.83
N ARG A 3 -25.40 -16.88 32.88
CA ARG A 3 -24.73 -17.51 31.72
C ARG A 3 -24.05 -18.81 32.13
N ILE A 4 -24.33 -19.87 31.38
CA ILE A 4 -23.71 -21.17 31.54
C ILE A 4 -22.95 -21.48 30.23
N THR A 5 -21.68 -21.82 30.33
CA THR A 5 -20.89 -22.24 29.19
C THR A 5 -20.25 -23.60 29.49
N ALA A 6 -20.50 -24.57 28.64
CA ALA A 6 -19.92 -25.91 28.71
C ALA A 6 -18.97 -26.10 27.52
N LYS A 7 -17.74 -26.55 27.79
CA LYS A 7 -16.78 -26.99 26.78
C LYS A 7 -16.70 -28.49 26.80
N LEU A 8 -16.99 -29.12 25.68
CA LEU A 8 -16.88 -30.57 25.44
C LEU A 8 -15.55 -30.83 24.74
N ALA A 9 -14.46 -30.86 25.52
CA ALA A 9 -13.08 -30.96 25.01
C ALA A 9 -12.80 -29.99 23.89
N ASP A 10 -12.24 -30.43 22.79
CA ASP A 10 -11.96 -29.65 21.55
C ASP A 10 -13.05 -29.85 20.47
N VAL A 11 -14.16 -30.51 20.80
CA VAL A 11 -15.23 -30.88 19.87
C VAL A 11 -16.32 -29.84 19.83
N ALA A 12 -16.78 -29.36 21.00
CA ALA A 12 -17.90 -28.43 21.05
C ALA A 12 -17.80 -27.41 22.20
N THR A 13 -18.40 -26.27 21.99
CA THR A 13 -18.68 -25.29 23.05
C THR A 13 -20.16 -24.93 22.98
N ILE A 14 -20.86 -25.05 24.09
CA ILE A 14 -22.27 -24.74 24.22
C ILE A 14 -22.40 -23.62 25.23
N SER A 15 -23.14 -22.57 24.89
CA SER A 15 -23.41 -21.43 25.77
C SER A 15 -24.91 -21.15 25.83
N PHE A 16 -25.40 -21.04 27.03
CA PHE A 16 -26.78 -20.62 27.32
C PHE A 16 -26.75 -19.39 28.22
N ALA A 17 -27.49 -18.37 27.86
CA ALA A 17 -27.65 -17.16 28.69
C ALA A 17 -29.12 -16.78 28.76
N GLY A 18 -29.53 -16.30 29.94
CA GLY A 18 -30.86 -15.75 30.16
C GLY A 18 -30.79 -14.48 31.00
N SER A 19 -31.56 -13.49 30.65
CA SER A 19 -31.74 -12.31 31.49
C SER A 19 -33.21 -11.95 31.61
N ARG A 20 -33.58 -11.40 32.76
CA ARG A 20 -34.86 -10.81 33.02
C ARG A 20 -34.64 -9.52 33.78
N MET A 21 -35.31 -8.48 33.35
CA MET A 21 -35.45 -7.22 34.07
C MET A 21 -36.93 -6.96 34.23
N THR A 22 -37.35 -6.65 35.45
CA THR A 22 -38.75 -6.30 35.78
C THR A 22 -38.92 -4.79 35.73
N PRO A 23 -40.15 -4.29 35.53
CA PRO A 23 -40.44 -2.86 35.62
C PRO A 23 -39.88 -2.25 36.89
N GLY A 24 -39.32 -1.06 36.79
CA GLY A 24 -38.67 -0.39 37.91
C GLY A 24 -37.25 -0.84 38.23
N PHE A 25 -36.63 -1.68 37.38
CA PHE A 25 -35.21 -2.03 37.52
C PHE A 25 -34.34 -0.92 36.97
N GLY A 26 -33.52 -0.33 37.82
CA GLY A 26 -32.60 0.74 37.44
C GLY A 26 -31.41 0.82 38.39
N SER A 27 -30.42 1.63 38.08
CA SER A 27 -29.28 1.90 38.96
C SER A 27 -29.69 2.87 40.08
N ILE A 28 -28.99 2.82 41.23
CA ILE A 28 -29.22 3.72 42.36
C ILE A 28 -29.00 5.20 42.00
N GLU A 29 -28.28 5.47 40.94
CA GLU A 29 -27.93 6.80 40.42
C GLU A 29 -28.99 7.37 39.45
N GLN A 30 -29.93 6.55 38.97
CA GLN A 30 -30.98 6.96 38.04
C GLN A 30 -32.15 7.58 38.79
N HIS A 31 -32.68 8.73 38.30
CA HIS A 31 -33.89 9.31 38.81
C HIS A 31 -35.10 8.40 38.52
N ALA A 32 -36.09 8.37 39.38
CA ALA A 32 -37.29 7.53 39.26
C ALA A 32 -38.05 7.72 37.94
N ALA A 33 -37.93 8.89 37.29
CA ALA A 33 -38.48 9.17 35.96
C ALA A 33 -37.72 8.56 34.80
N GLU A 34 -36.45 8.15 35.03
CA GLU A 34 -35.53 7.58 34.01
C GLU A 34 -35.50 6.06 34.09
N ILE A 35 -36.16 5.44 35.07
CA ILE A 35 -36.21 3.99 35.23
C ILE A 35 -37.14 3.40 34.19
N GLU A 36 -36.64 2.45 33.42
CA GLU A 36 -37.42 1.75 32.39
C GLU A 36 -38.60 0.98 33.03
N ARG A 37 -39.81 1.22 32.52
CA ARG A 37 -41.04 0.60 32.99
C ARG A 37 -41.45 -0.56 32.10
N GLU A 38 -40.52 -1.52 31.92
CA GLU A 38 -40.67 -2.63 30.99
C GLU A 38 -40.26 -3.97 31.64
N ASP A 39 -40.99 -5.06 31.36
CA ASP A 39 -40.53 -6.44 31.67
C ASP A 39 -39.78 -6.99 30.47
N PHE A 40 -38.45 -6.93 30.55
CA PHE A 40 -37.55 -7.43 29.53
C PHE A 40 -37.11 -8.87 29.84
N ARG A 41 -37.17 -9.73 28.84
CA ARG A 41 -36.72 -11.13 28.91
C ARG A 41 -35.89 -11.46 27.70
N SER A 42 -34.70 -12.02 27.93
CA SER A 42 -33.88 -12.61 26.83
C SER A 42 -33.49 -14.06 27.14
N ILE A 43 -33.45 -14.83 26.10
CA ILE A 43 -32.89 -16.19 26.08
C ILE A 43 -31.95 -16.29 24.88
N ASP A 44 -30.72 -16.63 25.16
CA ASP A 44 -29.68 -16.78 24.16
C ASP A 44 -29.06 -18.17 24.26
N PHE A 45 -29.04 -18.87 23.17
CA PHE A 45 -28.41 -20.17 23.03
C PHE A 45 -27.40 -20.10 21.88
N SER A 46 -26.18 -20.56 22.09
CA SER A 46 -25.21 -20.71 20.99
C SER A 46 -24.38 -21.97 21.18
N THR A 47 -24.04 -22.59 20.07
CA THR A 47 -23.16 -23.75 20.06
C THR A 47 -22.21 -23.69 18.86
N SER A 48 -20.96 -24.04 19.11
CA SER A 48 -19.92 -24.22 18.11
C SER A 48 -19.47 -25.66 18.18
N VAL A 49 -19.55 -26.38 17.07
CA VAL A 49 -19.24 -27.81 16.99
C VAL A 49 -18.29 -28.06 15.81
N GLU A 50 -17.18 -28.77 16.05
CA GLU A 50 -16.28 -29.21 14.99
C GLU A 50 -16.67 -30.65 14.60
N PHE A 51 -17.59 -30.76 13.63
CA PHE A 51 -18.08 -32.08 13.18
C PHE A 51 -17.00 -32.96 12.56
N GLY A 52 -15.92 -32.34 12.05
CA GLY A 52 -14.77 -33.07 11.50
C GLY A 52 -14.18 -34.08 12.49
N LYS A 53 -14.26 -33.79 13.80
CA LYS A 53 -13.76 -34.69 14.87
C LYS A 53 -14.53 -36.00 15.03
N PHE A 54 -15.75 -36.09 14.50
CA PHE A 54 -16.54 -37.35 14.53
C PHE A 54 -16.18 -38.31 13.41
N PHE A 55 -15.34 -37.89 12.46
CA PHE A 55 -14.88 -38.70 11.34
C PHE A 55 -13.45 -39.22 11.63
N PRO A 56 -13.04 -40.34 10.98
CA PRO A 56 -11.68 -40.84 11.12
C PRO A 56 -10.64 -39.77 10.78
N GLU A 57 -9.63 -39.59 11.63
CA GLU A 57 -8.56 -38.57 11.46
C GLU A 57 -7.84 -38.66 10.10
N ARG A 58 -7.81 -39.85 9.48
CA ARG A 58 -7.27 -40.08 8.14
C ARG A 58 -7.96 -39.26 7.06
N TRP A 59 -9.23 -38.88 7.26
CA TRP A 59 -9.99 -38.07 6.30
C TRP A 59 -9.68 -36.56 6.42
N ARG A 60 -9.14 -36.14 7.57
CA ARG A 60 -8.77 -34.76 7.85
C ARG A 60 -9.86 -33.75 7.50
N LEU A 61 -11.08 -34.10 7.74
CA LEU A 61 -12.24 -33.26 7.51
C LEU A 61 -12.28 -32.16 8.59
N ARG A 62 -12.44 -30.93 8.14
CA ARG A 62 -12.74 -29.79 8.96
C ARG A 62 -14.15 -29.33 8.63
N ILE A 63 -15.07 -29.45 9.60
CA ILE A 63 -16.49 -29.11 9.41
C ILE A 63 -16.94 -28.31 10.64
N PRO A 64 -16.49 -27.05 10.78
CA PRO A 64 -16.92 -26.19 11.87
C PRO A 64 -18.33 -25.70 11.61
N MET A 65 -19.21 -25.93 12.58
CA MET A 65 -20.57 -25.45 12.60
C MET A 65 -20.77 -24.48 13.77
N TYR A 66 -21.42 -23.38 13.51
CA TYR A 66 -21.93 -22.47 14.53
C TYR A 66 -23.43 -22.33 14.39
N TYR A 67 -24.15 -22.57 15.50
CA TYR A 67 -25.58 -22.32 15.60
C TYR A 67 -25.86 -21.36 16.75
N ALA A 68 -26.70 -20.37 16.50
CA ALA A 68 -27.18 -19.45 17.54
C ALA A 68 -28.69 -19.21 17.42
N TYR A 69 -29.32 -19.11 18.56
CA TYR A 69 -30.70 -18.72 18.72
C TYR A 69 -30.80 -17.68 19.81
N SER A 70 -31.40 -16.55 19.50
CA SER A 70 -31.68 -15.47 20.46
C SER A 70 -33.16 -15.10 20.39
N ARG A 71 -33.76 -14.93 21.51
CA ARG A 71 -35.14 -14.43 21.67
C ARG A 71 -35.15 -13.35 22.72
N GLN A 72 -35.69 -12.20 22.37
CA GLN A 72 -35.90 -11.06 23.26
C GLN A 72 -37.39 -10.69 23.22
N SER A 73 -37.92 -10.36 24.38
CA SER A 73 -39.32 -9.98 24.56
C SER A 73 -39.36 -8.87 25.60
N THR A 74 -39.89 -7.74 25.21
CA THR A 74 -40.11 -6.57 26.09
C THR A 74 -41.60 -6.28 26.17
N LEU A 75 -42.14 -6.24 27.36
CA LEU A 75 -43.52 -5.88 27.62
C LEU A 75 -43.55 -4.57 28.42
N PRO A 76 -44.17 -3.52 27.89
CA PRO A 76 -44.31 -2.26 28.61
C PRO A 76 -45.26 -2.40 29.82
N GLU A 77 -45.10 -1.54 30.79
CA GLU A 77 -45.95 -1.49 31.98
C GLU A 77 -47.39 -1.06 31.64
N TYR A 78 -47.57 -0.19 30.65
CA TYR A 78 -48.84 0.34 30.18
C TYR A 78 -49.19 -0.19 28.78
N ASP A 79 -50.49 -0.23 28.44
CA ASP A 79 -50.93 -0.59 27.09
C ASP A 79 -50.46 0.47 26.10
N PRO A 80 -49.66 0.11 25.07
CA PRO A 80 -49.16 1.08 24.08
C PRO A 80 -50.25 1.73 23.23
N LEU A 81 -51.44 1.14 23.19
CA LEU A 81 -52.61 1.69 22.48
C LEU A 81 -53.48 2.57 23.39
N ASP A 82 -53.35 2.40 24.71
CA ASP A 82 -54.06 3.21 25.72
C ASP A 82 -53.12 3.42 26.93
N SER A 83 -52.32 4.47 26.86
CA SER A 83 -51.25 4.74 27.82
C SER A 83 -51.71 5.00 29.26
N ASP A 84 -53.03 5.17 29.50
CA ASP A 84 -53.59 5.39 30.82
C ASP A 84 -53.94 4.06 31.51
N ILE A 85 -53.94 2.94 30.78
CA ILE A 85 -54.30 1.63 31.32
C ILE A 85 -53.04 0.77 31.52
N PRO A 86 -52.78 0.29 32.75
CA PRO A 86 -51.72 -0.71 32.94
C PRO A 86 -52.02 -1.95 32.12
N LEU A 87 -50.98 -2.48 31.42
CA LEU A 87 -51.12 -3.64 30.53
C LEU A 87 -51.70 -4.87 31.24
N GLU A 88 -51.37 -5.08 32.52
CA GLU A 88 -51.90 -6.17 33.34
C GLU A 88 -53.44 -6.08 33.47
N VAL A 89 -53.96 -4.86 33.71
CA VAL A 89 -55.40 -4.59 33.80
C VAL A 89 -56.08 -4.83 32.46
N ALA A 90 -55.48 -4.38 31.36
CA ALA A 90 -55.98 -4.65 30.00
C ALA A 90 -56.05 -6.16 29.69
N LEU A 91 -55.07 -6.93 30.14
CA LEU A 91 -54.98 -8.38 29.95
C LEU A 91 -56.02 -9.13 30.81
N ASP A 92 -56.31 -8.67 32.04
CA ASP A 92 -57.24 -9.33 32.94
C ASP A 92 -58.69 -9.01 32.56
N ASN A 93 -58.95 -7.84 31.98
CA ASN A 93 -60.30 -7.42 31.51
C ASN A 93 -60.64 -8.03 30.14
N ALA A 94 -59.71 -8.79 29.50
CA ALA A 94 -59.94 -9.40 28.21
C ALA A 94 -61.07 -10.45 28.29
N ALA A 95 -62.09 -10.32 27.43
CA ALA A 95 -63.30 -11.15 27.44
C ALA A 95 -63.04 -12.65 27.19
N ASN A 96 -61.92 -12.99 26.54
CA ASN A 96 -61.53 -14.36 26.28
C ASN A 96 -59.99 -14.47 26.08
N ARG A 97 -59.50 -15.70 26.09
CA ARG A 97 -58.06 -15.97 25.94
C ARG A 97 -57.49 -15.49 24.62
N HIS A 98 -58.26 -15.54 23.53
CA HIS A 98 -57.85 -15.05 22.22
C HIS A 98 -57.58 -13.53 22.22
N LEU A 99 -58.46 -12.76 22.87
CA LEU A 99 -58.32 -11.32 22.98
C LEU A 99 -57.12 -10.98 23.87
N ARG A 100 -56.95 -11.70 24.99
CA ARG A 100 -55.78 -11.54 25.87
C ARG A 100 -54.46 -11.79 25.13
N ASP A 101 -54.40 -12.86 24.36
CA ASP A 101 -53.18 -13.18 23.54
C ASP A 101 -52.95 -12.14 22.46
N SER A 102 -54.02 -11.58 21.88
CA SER A 102 -53.94 -10.49 20.89
C SER A 102 -53.40 -9.19 21.49
N ILE A 103 -53.96 -8.75 22.64
CA ILE A 103 -53.49 -7.56 23.39
C ILE A 103 -52.00 -7.73 23.72
N LYS A 104 -51.65 -8.87 24.33
CA LYS A 104 -50.27 -9.16 24.68
C LYS A 104 -49.33 -9.13 23.44
N ARG A 105 -49.77 -9.75 22.32
CA ARG A 105 -48.98 -9.80 21.09
C ARG A 105 -48.78 -8.42 20.47
N ASN A 106 -49.75 -7.53 20.61
CA ASN A 106 -49.71 -6.18 20.08
C ASN A 106 -48.84 -5.26 20.95
N ALA A 107 -48.84 -5.46 22.27
CA ALA A 107 -48.04 -4.68 23.21
C ALA A 107 -46.56 -5.14 23.26
N GLU A 108 -46.28 -6.43 22.91
CA GLU A 108 -44.98 -7.03 23.03
C GLU A 108 -44.02 -6.57 21.92
N ASP A 109 -42.89 -5.94 22.29
CA ASP A 109 -41.73 -5.83 21.40
C ASP A 109 -40.96 -7.15 21.43
N TYR A 110 -41.01 -7.86 20.31
CA TYR A 110 -40.48 -9.20 20.20
C TYR A 110 -39.45 -9.29 19.07
N VAL A 111 -38.22 -9.74 19.40
CA VAL A 111 -37.18 -9.98 18.44
C VAL A 111 -36.64 -11.41 18.56
N MET A 112 -36.55 -12.11 17.46
CA MET A 112 -36.02 -13.46 17.39
C MET A 112 -34.96 -13.52 16.30
N ARG A 113 -33.76 -14.03 16.63
CA ARG A 113 -32.67 -14.25 15.71
C ARG A 113 -32.25 -15.72 15.71
N LYS A 114 -31.99 -16.24 14.52
CA LYS A 114 -31.44 -17.58 14.32
C LYS A 114 -30.28 -17.48 13.35
N SER A 115 -29.18 -18.15 13.66
CA SER A 115 -27.98 -18.21 12.82
C SER A 115 -27.50 -19.66 12.73
N LEU A 116 -27.21 -20.12 11.51
CA LEU A 116 -26.58 -21.41 11.23
C LEU A 116 -25.46 -21.18 10.22
N ASN A 117 -24.23 -21.43 10.64
CA ASN A 117 -23.06 -21.19 9.82
C ASN A 117 -22.15 -22.42 9.79
N PHE A 118 -21.77 -22.84 8.58
CA PHE A 118 -20.69 -23.75 8.29
C PHE A 118 -19.61 -22.96 7.59
N THR A 119 -18.42 -22.80 8.18
CA THR A 119 -17.40 -21.90 7.67
C THR A 119 -16.15 -22.67 7.27
N ASN A 120 -15.67 -22.51 6.05
CA ASN A 120 -14.47 -23.19 5.56
C ASN A 120 -14.50 -24.72 5.77
N VAL A 121 -15.61 -25.34 5.41
CA VAL A 121 -15.71 -26.80 5.35
C VAL A 121 -14.77 -27.30 4.26
N GLY A 122 -13.89 -28.23 4.60
CA GLY A 122 -12.89 -28.72 3.65
C GLY A 122 -12.04 -29.84 4.23
N ILE A 123 -10.98 -30.16 3.52
CA ILE A 123 -10.00 -31.19 3.88
C ILE A 123 -8.67 -30.53 4.19
N GLU A 124 -8.03 -30.86 5.30
CA GLU A 124 -6.71 -30.33 5.63
C GLU A 124 -5.61 -31.02 4.83
N SER A 125 -4.63 -30.24 4.37
CA SER A 125 -3.48 -30.75 3.63
C SER A 125 -2.65 -31.72 4.47
N LYS A 126 -2.11 -32.77 3.84
CA LYS A 126 -1.27 -33.80 4.47
C LYS A 126 0.06 -33.25 4.99
N ASP A 127 0.69 -32.39 4.21
CA ASP A 127 2.07 -31.96 4.43
C ASP A 127 2.15 -30.44 4.70
N GLY A 128 1.00 -29.78 4.91
CA GLY A 128 0.92 -28.33 5.00
C GLY A 128 1.28 -27.61 3.68
N LYS A 129 1.46 -28.37 2.58
CA LYS A 129 1.75 -27.85 1.25
C LYS A 129 0.52 -27.99 0.37
N SER A 130 0.24 -26.99 -0.42
CA SER A 130 -0.83 -27.01 -1.41
C SER A 130 -0.27 -27.53 -2.74
N HIS A 131 -0.86 -28.61 -3.29
CA HIS A 131 -0.59 -29.07 -4.65
C HIS A 131 -1.76 -28.70 -5.55
N PHE A 132 -1.48 -28.50 -6.84
CA PHE A 132 -2.47 -27.91 -7.76
C PHE A 132 -3.79 -28.68 -7.87
N PHE A 133 -3.79 -30.00 -7.69
CA PHE A 133 -5.00 -30.84 -7.79
C PHE A 133 -5.50 -31.37 -6.43
N ASP A 134 -5.05 -30.79 -5.32
CA ASP A 134 -5.45 -31.26 -4.00
C ASP A 134 -6.88 -30.81 -3.65
N TRP A 135 -7.65 -31.72 -3.09
CA TRP A 135 -8.96 -31.43 -2.51
C TRP A 135 -8.89 -30.47 -1.32
N SER A 136 -7.72 -30.37 -0.68
CA SER A 136 -7.49 -29.41 0.40
C SER A 136 -7.55 -27.94 -0.04
N ASN A 137 -7.49 -27.68 -1.35
CA ASN A 137 -7.66 -26.34 -1.92
C ASN A 137 -9.14 -25.93 -2.02
N LEU A 138 -10.07 -26.89 -1.88
CA LEU A 138 -11.51 -26.64 -1.95
C LEU A 138 -12.06 -26.35 -0.56
N SER A 139 -12.80 -25.25 -0.44
CA SER A 139 -13.53 -24.91 0.79
C SER A 139 -14.96 -24.51 0.46
N LEU A 140 -15.87 -24.88 1.37
CA LEU A 140 -17.28 -24.55 1.30
C LEU A 140 -17.68 -23.76 2.55
N THR A 141 -18.43 -22.69 2.36
CA THR A 141 -19.06 -21.94 3.45
C THR A 141 -20.55 -21.81 3.17
N TYR A 142 -21.37 -22.10 4.16
CA TYR A 142 -22.80 -21.87 4.11
C TYR A 142 -23.24 -21.08 5.36
N SER A 143 -24.00 -20.02 5.15
CA SER A 143 -24.54 -19.19 6.22
C SER A 143 -26.02 -18.95 6.01
N TYR A 144 -26.81 -19.16 7.04
CA TYR A 144 -28.22 -18.81 7.11
C TYR A 144 -28.50 -18.00 8.36
N ASN A 145 -28.98 -16.77 8.18
CA ASN A 145 -29.39 -15.91 9.27
C ASN A 145 -30.86 -15.50 9.08
N LYS A 146 -31.63 -15.59 10.14
CA LYS A 146 -33.03 -15.16 10.17
C LYS A 146 -33.23 -14.21 11.34
N SER A 147 -33.77 -13.03 11.05
CA SER A 147 -34.29 -12.09 12.04
C SER A 147 -35.79 -11.94 11.86
N PHE A 148 -36.49 -11.93 12.96
CA PHE A 148 -37.91 -11.67 12.98
C PHE A 148 -38.21 -10.68 14.11
N ALA A 149 -38.85 -9.59 13.80
CA ALA A 149 -39.27 -8.60 14.76
C ALA A 149 -40.79 -8.27 14.61
N ARG A 150 -41.41 -7.94 15.70
CA ARG A 150 -42.75 -7.37 15.75
C ARG A 150 -42.87 -6.45 16.96
N ASN A 151 -43.66 -5.41 16.84
CA ASN A 151 -43.96 -4.46 17.91
C ASN A 151 -45.33 -3.82 17.69
N VAL A 152 -45.62 -2.75 18.39
CA VAL A 152 -46.91 -2.00 18.29
C VAL A 152 -47.16 -1.56 16.84
N ASN A 153 -46.16 -1.04 16.14
CA ASN A 153 -46.30 -0.47 14.80
C ASN A 153 -46.09 -1.52 13.68
N LEU A 154 -45.40 -2.63 13.99
CA LEU A 154 -45.03 -3.65 13.03
C LEU A 154 -45.74 -4.97 13.35
N GLU A 155 -46.51 -5.48 12.39
CA GLU A 155 -47.04 -6.84 12.48
C GLU A 155 -45.92 -7.86 12.25
N ARG A 156 -45.02 -7.53 11.33
CA ARG A 156 -43.92 -8.39 10.93
C ARG A 156 -42.80 -7.59 10.28
N ASP A 157 -41.58 -7.81 10.73
CA ASP A 157 -40.35 -7.52 10.01
C ASP A 157 -39.53 -8.82 9.98
N LEU A 158 -39.50 -9.47 8.84
CA LEU A 158 -38.85 -10.75 8.64
C LEU A 158 -37.71 -10.60 7.64
N GLU A 159 -36.50 -10.82 8.12
CA GLU A 159 -35.29 -10.82 7.30
C GLU A 159 -34.69 -12.23 7.27
N LYS A 160 -34.30 -12.70 6.09
CA LYS A 160 -33.62 -13.97 5.86
C LYS A 160 -32.42 -13.74 4.95
N ASN A 161 -31.24 -13.98 5.48
CA ASN A 161 -29.97 -13.89 4.75
C ASN A 161 -29.39 -15.27 4.53
N TYR A 162 -29.12 -15.59 3.28
CA TYR A 162 -28.48 -16.81 2.85
C TYR A 162 -27.15 -16.47 2.16
N ARG A 163 -26.10 -17.21 2.45
CA ARG A 163 -24.85 -17.13 1.74
C ARG A 163 -24.31 -18.53 1.48
N GLY A 164 -23.92 -18.79 0.24
CA GLY A 164 -23.22 -19.99 -0.18
C GLY A 164 -21.93 -19.59 -0.89
N LEU A 165 -20.79 -20.00 -0.34
CA LEU A 165 -19.48 -19.71 -0.90
C LEU A 165 -18.77 -21.04 -1.21
N ILE A 166 -18.32 -21.20 -2.44
CA ILE A 166 -17.44 -22.27 -2.88
C ILE A 166 -16.15 -21.62 -3.34
N SER A 167 -15.03 -22.03 -2.77
CA SER A 167 -13.73 -21.47 -3.09
C SER A 167 -12.72 -22.59 -3.33
N TYR A 168 -12.05 -22.52 -4.46
CA TYR A 168 -10.87 -23.33 -4.76
C TYR A 168 -9.66 -22.38 -4.81
N ILE A 169 -8.71 -22.56 -3.87
CA ILE A 169 -7.53 -21.68 -3.75
C ILE A 169 -6.27 -22.56 -3.73
N TYR A 170 -5.54 -22.52 -4.82
CA TYR A 170 -4.19 -23.05 -4.89
C TYR A 170 -3.19 -21.92 -4.70
N ASN A 171 -2.28 -22.07 -3.73
CA ASN A 171 -1.16 -21.18 -3.52
C ASN A 171 0.09 -22.03 -3.23
N GLY A 172 0.94 -22.17 -4.22
CA GLY A 172 2.08 -23.08 -4.18
C GLY A 172 3.36 -22.46 -4.69
N MET A 173 4.46 -23.13 -4.41
CA MET A 173 5.78 -22.80 -4.98
C MET A 173 6.12 -23.89 -6.00
N PRO A 174 5.76 -23.71 -7.28
CA PRO A 174 6.06 -24.71 -8.31
C PRO A 174 7.59 -24.86 -8.46
N PRO A 175 8.06 -26.09 -8.74
CA PRO A 175 9.48 -26.31 -8.95
C PRO A 175 9.94 -25.60 -10.22
N ILE A 176 11.12 -25.00 -10.13
CA ILE A 176 11.75 -24.32 -11.25
C ILE A 176 12.53 -25.31 -12.11
N VAL A 177 12.35 -25.21 -13.41
CA VAL A 177 13.14 -25.96 -14.41
C VAL A 177 14.28 -25.10 -14.88
N GLU A 178 15.51 -25.55 -14.69
CA GLU A 178 16.76 -24.91 -15.08
C GLU A 178 17.55 -25.85 -16.02
N PRO A 179 17.24 -25.90 -17.32
CA PRO A 179 17.75 -26.96 -18.23
C PRO A 179 19.27 -27.00 -18.33
N PHE A 180 19.91 -25.84 -18.28
CA PHE A 180 21.34 -25.70 -18.54
C PHE A 180 22.20 -25.55 -17.28
N LYS A 181 21.61 -25.48 -16.08
CA LYS A 181 22.32 -25.24 -14.82
C LYS A 181 23.40 -26.26 -14.51
N LYS A 182 23.13 -27.53 -14.76
CA LYS A 182 24.05 -28.65 -14.50
C LYS A 182 25.10 -28.88 -15.61
N SER A 183 25.06 -28.10 -16.70
CA SER A 183 25.98 -28.26 -17.80
C SER A 183 27.43 -27.94 -17.40
N LYS A 184 28.35 -28.86 -17.66
CA LYS A 184 29.81 -28.71 -17.46
C LYS A 184 30.52 -28.13 -18.67
N SER A 185 29.83 -27.80 -19.77
CA SER A 185 30.39 -27.23 -20.97
C SER A 185 31.17 -25.93 -20.69
N LYS A 186 32.42 -25.85 -21.08
CA LYS A 186 33.26 -24.64 -20.94
C LYS A 186 32.66 -23.45 -21.69
N THR A 187 32.04 -23.70 -22.84
CA THR A 187 31.40 -22.70 -23.69
C THR A 187 30.19 -22.08 -22.99
N LEU A 188 29.26 -22.91 -22.43
CA LEU A 188 28.09 -22.44 -21.68
C LEU A 188 28.46 -21.78 -20.35
N ASN A 189 29.59 -22.12 -19.76
CA ASN A 189 30.13 -21.49 -18.56
C ASN A 189 30.84 -20.16 -18.83
N SER A 190 30.95 -19.73 -20.08
CA SER A 190 31.51 -18.45 -20.47
C SER A 190 30.65 -17.30 -19.94
N LYS A 191 31.28 -16.19 -19.60
CA LYS A 191 30.59 -14.96 -19.13
C LYS A 191 29.60 -14.41 -20.17
N TYR A 192 29.81 -14.69 -21.45
CA TYR A 192 28.99 -14.22 -22.56
C TYR A 192 27.68 -15.02 -22.74
N LEU A 193 27.67 -16.29 -22.33
CA LEU A 193 26.51 -17.18 -22.46
C LEU A 193 25.75 -17.38 -21.11
N ARG A 194 26.04 -16.56 -20.13
CA ARG A 194 25.38 -16.61 -18.81
C ARG A 194 23.87 -16.49 -18.89
N LEU A 195 23.34 -15.69 -19.83
CA LEU A 195 21.92 -15.54 -20.08
C LEU A 195 21.26 -16.89 -20.44
N ILE A 196 21.93 -17.69 -21.32
CA ILE A 196 21.41 -19.01 -21.72
C ILE A 196 21.60 -20.01 -20.59
N LYS A 197 22.75 -20.00 -19.93
CA LYS A 197 23.02 -20.92 -18.81
C LYS A 197 22.01 -20.78 -17.68
N ASP A 198 21.63 -19.55 -17.34
CA ASP A 198 20.73 -19.23 -16.25
C ASP A 198 19.26 -19.19 -16.70
N PHE A 199 18.96 -19.68 -17.92
CA PHE A 199 17.59 -19.77 -18.41
C PHE A 199 16.78 -20.69 -17.50
N ASN A 200 15.59 -20.24 -17.13
CA ASN A 200 14.70 -20.95 -16.20
C ASN A 200 13.25 -20.68 -16.55
N PHE A 201 12.40 -21.62 -16.24
CA PHE A 201 10.95 -21.44 -16.37
C PHE A 201 10.19 -22.28 -15.34
N TYR A 202 8.97 -21.89 -15.07
CA TYR A 202 8.02 -22.65 -14.28
C TYR A 202 6.95 -23.19 -15.22
N TYR A 203 6.45 -24.41 -14.96
CA TYR A 203 5.43 -25.05 -15.78
C TYR A 203 4.05 -25.06 -15.11
N MET A 204 3.95 -24.58 -13.87
CA MET A 204 2.70 -24.43 -13.13
C MET A 204 2.55 -23.01 -12.59
N PRO A 205 1.31 -22.51 -12.46
CA PRO A 205 1.06 -21.23 -11.81
C PRO A 205 1.49 -21.28 -10.33
N SER A 206 1.84 -20.11 -9.78
CA SER A 206 2.12 -19.97 -8.34
C SER A 206 0.84 -19.76 -7.53
N MET A 207 -0.21 -19.23 -8.16
CA MET A 207 -1.52 -19.02 -7.55
C MET A 207 -2.61 -19.25 -8.60
N PHE A 208 -3.66 -19.95 -8.19
CA PHE A 208 -4.88 -20.10 -8.94
C PHE A 208 -6.06 -20.12 -7.96
N SER A 209 -7.02 -19.24 -8.17
CA SER A 209 -8.19 -19.15 -7.30
C SER A 209 -9.44 -18.95 -8.13
N ILE A 210 -10.46 -19.71 -7.80
CA ILE A 210 -11.83 -19.52 -8.27
C ILE A 210 -12.72 -19.49 -7.04
N THR A 211 -13.46 -18.41 -6.88
CA THR A 211 -14.41 -18.26 -5.79
C THR A 211 -15.78 -17.92 -6.37
N SER A 212 -16.81 -18.60 -5.89
CA SER A 212 -18.20 -18.38 -6.24
C SER A 212 -18.98 -18.10 -4.96
N ASP A 213 -19.44 -16.88 -4.77
CA ASP A 213 -20.16 -16.38 -3.61
C ASP A 213 -21.58 -15.96 -4.00
N ILE A 214 -22.55 -16.70 -3.51
CA ILE A 214 -23.97 -16.43 -3.72
C ILE A 214 -24.54 -15.89 -2.43
N THR A 215 -25.10 -14.69 -2.48
CA THR A 215 -25.74 -14.03 -1.33
C THR A 215 -27.18 -13.67 -1.69
N ARG A 216 -28.10 -14.06 -0.82
CA ARG A 216 -29.52 -13.73 -0.98
C ARG A 216 -30.03 -13.10 0.30
N ASN A 217 -30.53 -11.87 0.19
CA ASN A 217 -31.26 -11.18 1.22
C ASN A 217 -32.76 -11.11 0.84
N TYR A 218 -33.62 -11.51 1.75
CA TYR A 218 -35.06 -11.41 1.63
C TYR A 218 -35.61 -10.72 2.87
N ARG A 219 -36.28 -9.59 2.70
CA ARG A 219 -36.95 -8.87 3.78
C ARG A 219 -38.42 -8.66 3.45
N GLU A 220 -39.28 -8.95 4.42
CA GLU A 220 -40.71 -8.72 4.36
C GLU A 220 -41.10 -7.82 5.55
N VAL A 221 -41.62 -6.65 5.26
CA VAL A 221 -42.09 -5.71 6.28
C VAL A 221 -43.60 -5.51 6.11
N LYS A 222 -44.35 -5.74 7.18
CA LYS A 222 -45.77 -5.48 7.27
C LYS A 222 -46.05 -4.58 8.47
N SER A 223 -46.48 -3.37 8.20
CA SER A 223 -46.89 -2.38 9.21
C SER A 223 -48.33 -2.59 9.63
N LYS A 224 -48.66 -2.18 10.82
CA LYS A 224 -50.06 -2.10 11.33
C LYS A 224 -50.60 -0.72 11.06
N ASN A 225 -51.90 -0.64 10.75
CA ASN A 225 -52.63 0.62 10.79
C ASN A 225 -53.24 0.77 12.16
N LEU A 226 -52.69 1.65 13.00
CA LEU A 226 -53.15 1.86 14.38
C LEU A 226 -54.43 2.71 14.43
N ASP A 227 -54.59 3.62 13.46
CA ASP A 227 -55.75 4.53 13.42
C ASP A 227 -57.02 3.81 12.90
N ASN A 228 -56.83 2.89 11.94
CA ASN A 228 -57.94 2.09 11.40
C ASN A 228 -57.50 0.63 11.20
N PRO A 229 -57.69 -0.25 12.18
CA PRO A 229 -57.31 -1.66 12.11
C PRO A 229 -57.96 -2.46 10.98
N ASN A 230 -59.07 -1.95 10.41
CA ASN A 230 -59.73 -2.60 9.27
C ASN A 230 -59.10 -2.27 7.92
N LEU A 231 -58.23 -1.25 7.86
CA LEU A 231 -57.47 -0.90 6.66
C LEU A 231 -56.12 -1.62 6.68
N LEU A 232 -56.03 -2.70 5.93
CA LEU A 232 -54.80 -3.48 5.87
C LEU A 232 -53.73 -2.76 5.01
N ILE A 233 -52.53 -2.63 5.56
CA ILE A 233 -51.36 -2.16 4.84
C ILE A 233 -50.72 -3.38 4.17
N GLU A 234 -50.55 -3.32 2.84
CA GLU A 234 -49.90 -4.38 2.10
C GLU A 234 -48.41 -4.52 2.51
N PRO A 235 -47.91 -5.75 2.63
CA PRO A 235 -46.51 -5.95 2.97
C PRO A 235 -45.59 -5.52 1.85
N THR A 236 -44.46 -4.91 2.22
CA THR A 236 -43.35 -4.61 1.28
C THR A 236 -42.29 -5.70 1.29
N TYR A 237 -41.74 -5.96 0.14
CA TYR A 237 -40.73 -7.00 -0.04
C TYR A 237 -39.47 -6.38 -0.62
N ASP A 238 -38.34 -6.60 0.05
CA ASP A 238 -37.03 -6.28 -0.47
C ASP A 238 -36.27 -7.60 -0.75
N LYS A 239 -35.77 -7.74 -1.98
CA LYS A 239 -35.10 -8.93 -2.44
C LYS A 239 -33.83 -8.54 -3.17
N ASP A 240 -32.70 -8.98 -2.62
CA ASP A 240 -31.42 -8.81 -3.25
C ASP A 240 -30.71 -10.15 -3.34
N PHE A 241 -30.54 -10.63 -4.56
CA PHE A 241 -29.92 -11.91 -4.84
C PHE A 241 -28.75 -11.71 -5.79
N MET A 242 -27.54 -11.72 -5.23
CA MET A 242 -26.30 -11.45 -5.94
C MET A 242 -25.43 -12.71 -6.05
N TRP A 243 -24.79 -12.86 -7.17
CA TRP A 243 -23.79 -13.89 -7.43
C TRP A 243 -22.49 -13.25 -7.86
N THR A 244 -21.50 -13.27 -6.96
CA THR A 244 -20.15 -12.79 -7.22
C THR A 244 -19.23 -13.96 -7.55
N ARG A 245 -18.48 -13.84 -8.63
CA ARG A 245 -17.49 -14.82 -9.07
C ARG A 245 -16.16 -14.13 -9.24
N ASP A 246 -15.15 -14.62 -8.48
CA ASP A 246 -13.79 -14.09 -8.49
C ASP A 246 -12.84 -15.13 -9.08
N TYR A 247 -11.99 -14.70 -9.98
CA TYR A 247 -10.97 -15.49 -10.63
C TYR A 247 -9.62 -14.83 -10.44
N ALA A 248 -8.64 -15.54 -9.89
CA ALA A 248 -7.28 -15.03 -9.78
C ALA A 248 -6.29 -16.07 -10.30
N PHE A 249 -5.34 -15.60 -11.07
CA PHE A 249 -4.31 -16.41 -11.68
C PHE A 249 -2.98 -15.66 -11.68
N LYS A 250 -1.97 -16.26 -11.05
CA LYS A 250 -0.60 -15.74 -11.03
C LYS A 250 0.35 -16.76 -11.57
N PHE A 251 1.10 -16.39 -12.59
CA PHE A 251 2.05 -17.27 -13.23
C PHE A 251 3.43 -16.63 -13.34
N ASN A 252 4.37 -17.18 -12.63
CA ASN A 252 5.78 -16.86 -12.79
C ASN A 252 6.30 -17.65 -14.01
N LEU A 253 6.25 -17.09 -15.20
CA LEU A 253 6.80 -17.77 -16.41
C LEU A 253 8.27 -18.06 -16.27
N THR A 254 9.01 -17.10 -15.72
CA THR A 254 10.41 -17.24 -15.32
C THR A 254 10.61 -16.55 -13.96
N ARG A 255 11.80 -16.63 -13.37
CA ARG A 255 12.13 -15.82 -12.18
C ARG A 255 11.95 -14.30 -12.41
N ASN A 256 12.06 -13.88 -13.65
CA ASN A 256 12.08 -12.47 -14.03
C ASN A 256 10.81 -12.01 -14.73
N LEU A 257 9.94 -12.91 -15.15
CA LEU A 257 8.69 -12.62 -15.88
C LEU A 257 7.51 -13.19 -15.11
N VAL A 258 6.68 -12.30 -14.62
CA VAL A 258 5.47 -12.60 -13.84
C VAL A 258 4.25 -12.07 -14.57
N VAL A 259 3.21 -12.86 -14.63
CA VAL A 259 1.90 -12.53 -15.18
C VAL A 259 0.87 -12.71 -14.09
N ASP A 260 0.07 -11.69 -13.83
CA ASP A 260 -1.05 -11.69 -12.91
C ASP A 260 -2.34 -11.36 -13.66
N PHE A 261 -3.40 -12.09 -13.36
CA PHE A 261 -4.74 -11.82 -13.85
C PHE A 261 -5.74 -11.99 -12.70
N HIS A 262 -6.59 -11.01 -12.52
CA HIS A 262 -7.70 -11.06 -11.56
C HIS A 262 -8.96 -10.55 -12.22
N ALA A 263 -10.09 -11.24 -12.06
CA ALA A 263 -11.37 -10.84 -12.61
C ALA A 263 -12.49 -11.09 -11.59
N THR A 264 -13.42 -10.14 -11.52
CA THR A 264 -14.63 -10.23 -10.72
C THR A 264 -15.85 -10.00 -11.59
N THR A 265 -16.80 -10.91 -11.50
CA THR A 265 -18.13 -10.80 -12.12
C THR A 265 -19.17 -10.71 -11.03
N GLN A 266 -20.01 -9.69 -11.09
CA GLN A 266 -21.19 -9.58 -10.23
C GLN A 266 -22.43 -9.70 -11.11
N ALA A 267 -23.28 -10.66 -10.80
CA ALA A 267 -24.54 -10.88 -11.47
C ALA A 267 -25.70 -10.87 -10.48
N ARG A 268 -26.82 -10.36 -10.87
CA ARG A 268 -28.06 -10.40 -10.10
C ARG A 268 -28.92 -11.57 -10.57
N ILE A 269 -29.44 -12.32 -9.64
CA ILE A 269 -30.47 -13.33 -9.88
C ILE A 269 -31.81 -12.64 -9.67
N ASP A 270 -32.49 -12.30 -10.75
CA ASP A 270 -33.76 -11.60 -10.65
C ASP A 270 -34.85 -12.56 -10.11
N GLU A 271 -35.59 -12.11 -9.11
CA GLU A 271 -36.66 -12.86 -8.46
C GLU A 271 -38.05 -12.21 -8.82
N PRO A 272 -39.09 -13.00 -9.03
CA PRO A 272 -40.45 -12.48 -9.16
C PRO A 272 -40.88 -11.65 -7.95
N GLU A 273 -41.73 -10.67 -8.16
CA GLU A 273 -42.28 -9.84 -7.10
C GLU A 273 -43.18 -10.65 -6.13
N GLY A 274 -43.37 -10.11 -4.92
CA GLY A 274 -44.28 -10.63 -3.91
C GLY A 274 -43.69 -11.69 -2.99
N ILE A 275 -44.54 -12.45 -2.34
CA ILE A 275 -44.19 -13.37 -1.27
C ILE A 275 -43.43 -14.60 -1.76
N VAL A 276 -42.44 -15.06 -0.96
CA VAL A 276 -41.72 -16.32 -1.18
C VAL A 276 -41.98 -17.23 0.03
N ASP A 277 -43.14 -17.83 0.06
CA ASP A 277 -43.54 -18.74 1.15
C ASP A 277 -44.39 -19.89 0.60
N ARG A 278 -43.86 -21.12 0.68
CA ARG A 278 -44.52 -22.33 0.20
C ARG A 278 -45.86 -22.64 0.89
N GLN A 279 -46.00 -22.24 2.18
CA GLN A 279 -47.18 -22.52 2.96
C GLN A 279 -48.29 -21.52 2.71
N ARG A 280 -47.94 -20.27 2.42
CA ARG A 280 -48.90 -19.20 2.18
C ARG A 280 -49.37 -19.15 0.72
N ASP A 281 -48.46 -19.36 -0.21
CA ASP A 281 -48.75 -19.34 -1.66
C ASP A 281 -47.89 -20.36 -2.41
N PRO A 282 -48.36 -21.60 -2.53
CA PRO A 282 -47.61 -22.69 -3.18
C PRO A 282 -47.35 -22.45 -4.69
N GLU A 283 -48.26 -21.80 -5.38
CA GLU A 283 -48.15 -21.54 -6.85
C GLU A 283 -47.07 -20.50 -7.12
N ARG A 284 -47.11 -19.36 -6.42
CA ARG A 284 -46.06 -18.34 -6.50
C ARG A 284 -44.72 -18.87 -6.08
N TYR A 285 -44.67 -19.73 -5.08
CA TYR A 285 -43.42 -20.36 -4.65
C TYR A 285 -42.81 -21.23 -5.75
N GLN A 286 -43.65 -21.96 -6.50
CA GLN A 286 -43.18 -22.78 -7.61
C GLN A 286 -42.68 -21.90 -8.78
N GLN A 287 -43.44 -20.87 -9.16
CA GLN A 287 -42.99 -19.88 -10.17
C GLN A 287 -41.67 -19.23 -9.79
N TRP A 288 -41.52 -18.80 -8.51
CA TRP A 288 -40.28 -18.26 -8.02
C TRP A 288 -39.12 -19.27 -8.14
N LYS A 289 -39.34 -20.50 -7.76
CA LYS A 289 -38.34 -21.56 -7.85
C LYS A 289 -37.88 -21.79 -9.29
N ASP A 290 -38.80 -21.90 -10.23
CA ASP A 290 -38.48 -22.15 -11.64
C ASP A 290 -37.74 -20.96 -12.25
N THR A 291 -38.19 -19.73 -11.98
CA THR A 291 -37.52 -18.51 -12.45
C THR A 291 -36.11 -18.39 -11.91
N VAL A 292 -35.94 -18.59 -10.60
CA VAL A 292 -34.62 -18.48 -9.96
C VAL A 292 -33.65 -19.54 -10.47
N TRP A 293 -34.12 -20.80 -10.65
CA TRP A 293 -33.27 -21.85 -11.19
C TRP A 293 -32.83 -21.58 -12.63
N ASN A 294 -33.74 -21.10 -13.49
CA ASN A 294 -33.38 -20.71 -14.83
C ASN A 294 -32.36 -19.57 -14.86
N ASN A 295 -32.57 -18.54 -14.05
CA ASN A 295 -31.63 -17.41 -13.93
C ASN A 295 -30.26 -17.84 -13.40
N ILE A 296 -30.19 -18.82 -12.46
CA ILE A 296 -28.92 -19.38 -11.98
C ILE A 296 -28.22 -20.17 -13.12
N LEU A 297 -28.95 -20.98 -13.87
CA LEU A 297 -28.39 -21.75 -14.98
C LEU A 297 -27.85 -20.85 -16.09
N ASP A 298 -28.50 -19.71 -16.33
CA ASP A 298 -28.06 -18.71 -17.30
C ASP A 298 -26.89 -17.83 -16.78
N GLY A 299 -26.47 -18.01 -15.53
CA GLY A 299 -25.37 -17.29 -14.90
C GLY A 299 -25.75 -15.95 -14.28
N GLY A 300 -27.05 -15.63 -14.21
CA GLY A 300 -27.60 -14.36 -13.74
C GLY A 300 -27.44 -13.22 -14.74
N ARG A 301 -28.15 -12.12 -14.49
CA ARG A 301 -28.02 -10.88 -15.26
C ARG A 301 -26.76 -10.12 -14.79
N PRO A 302 -25.74 -9.91 -15.64
CA PRO A 302 -24.53 -9.18 -15.26
C PRO A 302 -24.88 -7.76 -14.79
N VAL A 303 -24.27 -7.32 -13.68
CA VAL A 303 -24.40 -5.97 -13.13
C VAL A 303 -23.06 -5.25 -13.22
N ASN A 304 -21.98 -5.96 -12.90
CA ASN A 304 -20.63 -5.42 -12.97
C ASN A 304 -19.64 -6.52 -13.36
N TYR A 305 -18.69 -6.16 -14.18
CA TYR A 305 -17.53 -6.99 -14.51
C TYR A 305 -16.29 -6.13 -14.51
N ASN A 306 -15.26 -6.58 -13.83
CA ASN A 306 -13.95 -5.96 -13.94
C ASN A 306 -12.86 -7.01 -14.03
N HIS A 307 -11.76 -6.66 -14.68
CA HIS A 307 -10.53 -7.42 -14.57
C HIS A 307 -9.31 -6.53 -14.60
N ASP A 308 -8.29 -7.00 -13.88
CA ASP A 308 -6.95 -6.46 -13.85
C ASP A 308 -5.99 -7.48 -14.44
N PHE A 309 -5.16 -7.05 -15.37
CA PHE A 309 -4.10 -7.88 -15.95
C PHE A 309 -2.77 -7.15 -15.83
N SER A 310 -1.74 -7.82 -15.36
CA SER A 310 -0.41 -7.23 -15.28
C SER A 310 0.69 -8.20 -15.70
N VAL A 311 1.70 -7.63 -16.35
CA VAL A 311 2.95 -8.30 -16.73
C VAL A 311 4.11 -7.51 -16.19
N GLN A 312 4.95 -8.15 -15.40
CA GLN A 312 6.18 -7.55 -14.87
C GLN A 312 7.38 -8.35 -15.37
N TYR A 313 8.31 -7.66 -16.00
CA TYR A 313 9.52 -8.27 -16.56
C TYR A 313 10.78 -7.54 -16.12
N THR A 314 11.59 -8.20 -15.31
CA THR A 314 12.95 -7.74 -15.02
C THR A 314 13.87 -8.27 -16.10
N VAL A 315 14.20 -7.42 -17.04
CA VAL A 315 15.08 -7.80 -18.18
C VAL A 315 16.45 -8.15 -17.63
N PRO A 316 16.98 -9.36 -17.88
CA PRO A 316 18.26 -9.79 -17.31
C PRO A 316 19.49 -9.21 -18.03
N VAL A 317 19.48 -7.88 -18.29
CA VAL A 317 20.57 -7.14 -18.93
C VAL A 317 21.87 -7.24 -18.15
N ASN A 318 21.79 -7.38 -16.83
CA ASN A 318 22.94 -7.54 -15.94
C ASN A 318 23.71 -8.86 -16.12
N LYS A 319 23.15 -9.81 -16.84
CA LYS A 319 23.83 -11.06 -17.20
C LYS A 319 24.76 -10.90 -18.42
N LEU A 320 24.62 -9.80 -19.14
CA LEU A 320 25.53 -9.45 -20.26
C LEU A 320 26.79 -8.77 -19.70
N PRO A 321 27.99 -9.21 -20.05
CA PRO A 321 29.25 -8.76 -19.42
C PRO A 321 29.49 -7.25 -19.50
N PHE A 322 28.95 -6.60 -20.53
CA PHE A 322 29.10 -5.15 -20.72
C PHE A 322 28.03 -4.34 -19.95
N LEU A 323 26.89 -4.96 -19.61
CA LEU A 323 25.71 -4.33 -19.01
C LEU A 323 25.43 -4.79 -17.56
N ASP A 324 26.39 -5.47 -16.92
CA ASP A 324 26.26 -5.98 -15.54
C ASP A 324 26.11 -4.87 -14.47
N TRP A 325 26.34 -3.62 -14.85
CA TRP A 325 26.14 -2.42 -14.06
C TRP A 325 24.78 -1.73 -14.30
N THR A 326 23.93 -2.35 -15.13
CA THR A 326 22.59 -1.83 -15.47
C THR A 326 21.50 -2.79 -15.01
N SER A 327 20.32 -2.25 -14.73
CA SER A 327 19.09 -3.00 -14.56
C SER A 327 17.97 -2.37 -15.37
N LEU A 328 17.06 -3.19 -15.87
CA LEU A 328 15.89 -2.73 -16.62
C LEU A 328 14.65 -3.51 -16.16
N GLN A 329 13.63 -2.79 -15.75
CA GLN A 329 12.34 -3.34 -15.36
C GLN A 329 11.26 -2.78 -16.28
N LEU A 330 10.43 -3.66 -16.79
CA LEU A 330 9.27 -3.34 -17.61
C LEU A 330 8.02 -3.82 -16.88
N GLY A 331 7.04 -2.96 -16.78
CA GLY A 331 5.74 -3.26 -16.21
C GLY A 331 4.65 -2.83 -17.19
N TYR A 332 3.68 -3.70 -17.41
CA TYR A 332 2.47 -3.38 -18.14
C TYR A 332 1.28 -3.84 -17.31
N SER A 333 0.36 -2.95 -17.02
CA SER A 333 -0.87 -3.28 -16.32
C SER A 333 -2.06 -2.69 -17.02
N THR A 334 -3.17 -3.40 -16.98
CA THR A 334 -4.44 -2.95 -17.56
C THR A 334 -5.58 -3.23 -16.61
N ARG A 335 -6.58 -2.39 -16.69
CA ARG A 335 -7.85 -2.56 -16.02
C ARG A 335 -8.99 -2.37 -17.01
N TYR A 336 -9.94 -3.25 -16.99
CA TYR A 336 -11.18 -3.14 -17.73
C TYR A 336 -12.35 -3.20 -16.75
N ASP A 337 -13.31 -2.30 -16.90
CA ASP A 337 -14.55 -2.25 -16.14
C ASP A 337 -15.74 -2.20 -17.11
N TRP A 338 -16.72 -3.03 -16.87
CA TRP A 338 -18.04 -2.99 -17.51
C TRP A 338 -19.10 -2.82 -16.41
N GLN A 339 -19.99 -1.89 -16.57
CA GLN A 339 -21.07 -1.58 -15.63
C GLN A 339 -22.40 -1.55 -16.39
N ALA A 340 -23.37 -2.31 -15.88
CA ALA A 340 -24.72 -2.33 -16.45
C ALA A 340 -25.38 -0.94 -16.37
N ALA A 341 -26.22 -0.65 -17.35
CA ALA A 341 -27.13 0.48 -17.30
C ALA A 341 -28.05 0.42 -16.07
N ALA A 342 -28.40 1.58 -15.53
CA ALA A 342 -29.47 1.66 -14.55
C ALA A 342 -30.80 1.25 -15.21
N VAL A 343 -31.60 0.47 -14.47
CA VAL A 343 -32.96 0.15 -14.89
C VAL A 343 -33.84 1.38 -14.63
N THR A 344 -34.30 2.00 -15.70
CA THR A 344 -35.21 3.16 -15.65
C THR A 344 -36.67 2.69 -15.57
N ALA A 345 -37.55 3.46 -14.92
CA ALA A 345 -38.96 3.11 -14.75
C ALA A 345 -39.73 3.02 -16.09
N ASP A 346 -39.27 3.74 -17.10
CA ASP A 346 -39.83 3.77 -18.45
C ASP A 346 -39.23 2.74 -19.42
N SER A 347 -38.38 1.83 -18.90
CA SER A 347 -37.66 0.81 -19.68
C SER A 347 -36.72 1.36 -20.76
N THR A 348 -36.29 2.62 -20.66
CA THR A 348 -35.33 3.23 -21.56
C THR A 348 -33.96 2.57 -21.35
N ASN A 349 -33.33 2.09 -22.40
CA ASN A 349 -32.01 1.49 -22.36
C ASN A 349 -30.91 2.51 -22.73
N LEU A 350 -30.36 3.17 -21.72
CA LEU A 350 -29.27 4.13 -21.91
C LEU A 350 -27.93 3.47 -22.29
N GLY A 351 -27.88 2.14 -22.31
CA GLY A 351 -26.67 1.36 -22.54
C GLY A 351 -25.70 1.34 -21.35
N ASN A 352 -24.86 0.33 -21.35
CA ASN A 352 -23.86 0.08 -20.30
C ASN A 352 -22.69 1.07 -20.43
N VAL A 353 -21.84 1.10 -19.43
CA VAL A 353 -20.61 1.89 -19.49
C VAL A 353 -19.42 0.95 -19.46
N ILE A 354 -18.54 1.08 -20.45
CA ILE A 354 -17.25 0.38 -20.43
C ILE A 354 -16.10 1.35 -20.26
N ARG A 355 -15.12 0.92 -19.47
CA ARG A 355 -13.88 1.68 -19.22
C ARG A 355 -12.71 0.75 -19.40
N ASN A 356 -11.64 1.24 -19.98
CA ASN A 356 -10.36 0.59 -19.89
C ASN A 356 -9.28 1.58 -19.43
N ALA A 357 -8.28 1.05 -18.78
CA ALA A 357 -7.07 1.80 -18.44
C ALA A 357 -5.85 0.91 -18.73
N SER A 358 -4.75 1.53 -19.13
CA SER A 358 -3.46 0.85 -19.27
C SER A 358 -2.36 1.70 -18.69
N ALA A 359 -1.40 1.07 -18.01
CA ALA A 359 -0.19 1.68 -17.52
C ALA A 359 1.02 0.92 -18.02
N LEU A 360 1.90 1.60 -18.73
CA LEU A 360 3.21 1.10 -19.16
C LEU A 360 4.28 1.77 -18.31
N GLN A 361 5.12 0.98 -17.66
CA GLN A 361 6.22 1.46 -16.84
C GLN A 361 7.54 0.86 -17.30
N MET A 362 8.55 1.69 -17.45
CA MET A 362 9.90 1.29 -17.80
C MET A 362 10.87 1.97 -16.84
N ASN A 363 11.63 1.20 -16.08
CA ASN A 363 12.59 1.71 -15.12
C ASN A 363 13.98 1.12 -15.42
N GLY A 364 14.92 1.98 -15.73
CA GLY A 364 16.31 1.63 -15.97
C GLY A 364 17.22 2.25 -14.92
N ASP A 365 18.05 1.43 -14.26
CA ASP A 365 19.03 1.93 -13.30
C ASP A 365 20.45 1.62 -13.81
N LEU A 366 21.29 2.62 -13.75
CA LEU A 366 22.69 2.59 -14.16
C LEU A 366 23.57 2.81 -12.92
N SER A 367 24.23 1.76 -12.44
CA SER A 367 25.20 1.84 -11.33
C SER A 367 26.56 2.29 -11.83
N LEU A 368 26.76 3.60 -11.94
CA LEU A 368 28.02 4.17 -12.42
C LEU A 368 29.19 3.80 -11.50
N THR A 369 28.93 3.64 -10.19
CA THR A 369 29.95 3.13 -9.27
C THR A 369 30.45 1.74 -9.67
N SER A 370 29.56 0.84 -10.11
CA SER A 370 29.91 -0.48 -10.61
C SER A 370 30.71 -0.39 -11.92
N LEU A 371 30.34 0.53 -12.80
CA LEU A 371 31.05 0.82 -14.02
C LEU A 371 32.49 1.34 -13.75
N TYR A 372 32.64 2.32 -12.86
CA TYR A 372 33.94 2.86 -12.48
C TYR A 372 34.88 1.80 -11.87
N ASN A 373 34.31 0.87 -11.10
CA ASN A 373 35.06 -0.23 -10.48
C ASN A 373 35.64 -1.24 -11.50
N LYS A 374 35.17 -1.23 -12.76
CA LYS A 374 35.76 -2.05 -13.82
C LYS A 374 37.15 -1.54 -14.26
N SER A 375 37.35 -0.23 -14.19
CA SER A 375 38.67 0.37 -14.45
C SER A 375 39.55 0.24 -13.20
N LYS A 376 40.72 -0.41 -13.34
CA LYS A 376 41.67 -0.52 -12.22
C LYS A 376 42.10 0.86 -11.72
N PHE A 377 42.35 1.79 -12.66
CA PHE A 377 42.74 3.16 -12.36
C PHE A 377 41.66 3.90 -11.53
N LEU A 378 40.43 3.93 -12.01
CA LEU A 378 39.33 4.62 -11.31
C LEU A 378 39.06 4.00 -9.94
N ARG A 379 39.08 2.67 -9.84
CA ARG A 379 38.89 1.95 -8.59
C ARG A 379 39.93 2.30 -7.54
N GLU A 380 41.20 2.45 -7.93
CA GLU A 380 42.28 2.83 -7.00
C GLU A 380 42.18 4.31 -6.58
N MET A 381 41.74 5.19 -7.49
CA MET A 381 41.57 6.60 -7.20
C MET A 381 40.35 6.88 -6.27
N ILE A 382 39.26 6.16 -6.46
CA ILE A 382 38.01 6.33 -5.65
C ILE A 382 38.18 5.76 -4.23
N ARG A 383 38.94 4.67 -4.05
CA ARG A 383 39.15 4.06 -2.75
C ARG A 383 39.93 5.01 -1.83
N PRO A 384 39.50 5.17 -0.56
CA PRO A 384 40.29 5.91 0.39
C PRO A 384 41.69 5.25 0.48
N PRO A 385 42.76 6.04 0.59
CA PRO A 385 44.09 5.48 0.74
C PRO A 385 44.09 4.53 1.93
N ARG A 386 44.43 3.27 1.70
CA ARG A 386 44.69 2.34 2.82
C ARG A 386 45.75 3.03 3.67
N LYS A 387 45.52 3.14 4.99
CA LYS A 387 46.60 3.42 5.93
C LYS A 387 47.62 2.31 5.72
N GLN A 388 48.64 2.59 4.88
CA GLN A 388 49.77 1.68 4.76
C GLN A 388 50.38 1.62 6.16
N ARG A 389 50.50 0.42 6.72
CA ARG A 389 51.33 0.23 7.91
C ARG A 389 52.68 0.79 7.55
N GLY A 390 53.11 1.82 8.25
CA GLY A 390 54.41 2.41 8.02
C GLY A 390 55.47 1.34 8.08
N LYS A 391 56.46 1.43 7.21
CA LYS A 391 57.58 0.53 7.20
C LYS A 391 58.48 0.92 8.35
N ASN A 392 58.73 0.00 9.29
CA ASN A 392 59.70 0.24 10.33
C ASN A 392 61.08 0.38 9.73
N VAL A 393 61.68 1.52 9.93
CA VAL A 393 63.04 1.85 9.45
C VAL A 393 63.91 2.09 10.67
N LYS A 394 65.15 1.67 10.57
CA LYS A 394 66.16 1.83 11.63
C LYS A 394 67.43 2.43 11.06
N PHE A 395 68.10 3.25 11.86
CA PHE A 395 69.41 3.85 11.58
C PHE A 395 70.27 3.66 12.82
N GLU A 396 71.45 3.17 12.60
CA GLU A 396 72.44 2.93 13.66
C GLU A 396 73.74 3.64 13.30
N THR A 397 74.31 4.32 14.26
CA THR A 397 75.57 5.02 14.05
C THR A 397 76.40 4.98 15.36
N GLY A 398 77.70 4.88 15.19
CA GLY A 398 78.67 5.05 16.29
C GLY A 398 78.71 6.51 16.73
N MET A 399 78.98 6.71 18.03
CA MET A 399 79.16 8.01 18.63
C MET A 399 80.46 7.99 19.40
N ASP A 400 81.47 8.77 18.95
CA ASP A 400 82.83 8.74 19.53
C ASP A 400 82.87 9.42 20.92
N LYS A 401 82.22 10.57 21.08
CA LYS A 401 82.10 11.29 22.36
C LYS A 401 80.75 12.02 22.44
N VAL A 402 80.02 11.78 23.54
CA VAL A 402 78.80 12.49 23.93
C VAL A 402 78.97 13.06 25.31
N GLN A 403 78.85 14.41 25.42
CA GLN A 403 79.00 15.08 26.73
C GLN A 403 77.64 15.29 27.41
N LYS A 404 77.56 15.07 28.70
CA LYS A 404 76.35 15.30 29.51
C LYS A 404 75.83 16.72 29.31
N GLY A 405 74.52 16.84 29.00
CA GLY A 405 73.81 18.11 28.88
C GLY A 405 74.09 18.91 27.56
N LYS A 406 75.06 18.48 26.72
CA LYS A 406 75.33 19.12 25.43
C LYS A 406 74.47 18.46 24.30
N PRO A 407 73.57 19.17 23.63
CA PRO A 407 72.79 18.61 22.57
C PRO A 407 73.63 18.30 21.33
N VAL A 408 73.48 17.08 20.78
CA VAL A 408 74.13 16.64 19.54
C VAL A 408 73.03 16.40 18.47
N VAL A 409 73.25 16.95 17.27
CA VAL A 409 72.30 16.75 16.15
C VAL A 409 72.83 15.66 15.25
N VAL A 410 72.09 14.56 15.16
CA VAL A 410 72.43 13.41 14.29
C VAL A 410 71.46 13.37 13.10
N ARG A 411 72.03 13.13 11.89
CA ARG A 411 71.26 12.98 10.67
C ARG A 411 71.00 11.51 10.37
N HIS A 412 69.78 11.05 10.65
CA HIS A 412 69.38 9.63 10.51
C HIS A 412 68.79 9.29 9.12
N ARG A 413 68.40 10.24 8.30
CA ARG A 413 67.83 10.05 6.93
C ARG A 413 66.64 9.08 6.80
N LEU A 414 65.88 8.83 7.92
CA LEU A 414 64.77 7.90 7.97
C LEU A 414 63.49 8.46 7.33
N LYS A 415 63.52 9.73 6.88
CA LYS A 415 62.37 10.44 6.27
C LYS A 415 61.09 10.47 7.10
N THR A 416 61.19 10.27 8.39
CA THR A 416 60.09 10.30 9.34
C THR A 416 60.41 11.14 10.56
N GLY A 417 59.41 11.81 11.15
CA GLY A 417 59.54 12.53 12.42
C GLY A 417 59.02 11.74 13.63
N ASP A 418 58.37 10.59 13.37
CA ASP A 418 57.95 9.65 14.39
C ASP A 418 59.07 8.66 14.64
N ILE A 419 59.96 9.02 15.60
CA ILE A 419 61.19 8.33 15.88
C ILE A 419 61.35 8.01 17.37
N GLN A 420 62.01 6.91 17.65
CA GLN A 420 62.48 6.54 18.97
C GLN A 420 63.99 6.37 18.93
N ALA A 421 64.69 6.85 19.91
CA ALA A 421 66.14 6.75 19.97
C ALA A 421 66.60 6.05 21.25
N ARG A 422 67.64 5.19 21.08
CA ARG A 422 68.32 4.53 22.22
C ARG A 422 69.81 4.70 22.01
N LEU A 423 70.50 5.06 23.12
CA LEU A 423 71.94 5.15 23.16
C LEU A 423 72.46 4.05 24.07
N THR A 424 73.40 3.25 23.50
CA THR A 424 74.05 2.15 24.23
C THR A 424 75.52 2.46 24.35
N ALA A 425 76.07 2.42 25.51
CA ALA A 425 77.52 2.62 25.79
C ALA A 425 78.32 1.42 25.26
N ALA A 426 79.66 1.56 25.21
CA ALA A 426 80.55 0.51 24.70
C ALA A 426 80.50 -0.78 25.52
N ASP A 427 80.15 -0.67 26.84
CA ASP A 427 79.95 -1.76 27.77
C ASP A 427 78.60 -2.45 27.69
N GLY A 428 77.76 -2.03 26.73
CA GLY A 428 76.39 -2.59 26.50
C GLY A 428 75.28 -1.97 27.38
N LYS A 429 75.61 -1.00 28.28
CA LYS A 429 74.62 -0.35 29.13
C LYS A 429 73.75 0.66 28.36
N ASN A 430 72.42 0.60 28.55
CA ASN A 430 71.49 1.59 27.97
C ASN A 430 71.51 2.88 28.79
N ILE A 431 71.80 3.98 28.10
CA ILE A 431 71.87 5.32 28.72
C ILE A 431 70.55 6.06 28.47
N LYS A 432 70.07 6.74 29.56
CA LYS A 432 68.87 7.55 29.45
C LYS A 432 69.10 8.77 28.57
N LEU A 433 68.36 8.83 27.47
CA LEU A 433 68.52 9.81 26.42
C LEU A 433 67.26 10.69 26.31
N GLY A 434 67.45 11.99 26.39
CA GLY A 434 66.42 12.96 25.93
C GLY A 434 66.62 13.17 24.43
N TYR A 435 65.56 13.08 23.65
CA TYR A 435 65.65 13.33 22.21
C TYR A 435 64.47 14.12 21.67
N GLU A 436 64.70 14.92 20.66
CA GLU A 436 63.70 15.70 19.94
C GLU A 436 63.92 15.54 18.44
N SER A 437 62.87 15.34 17.69
CA SER A 437 62.94 15.27 16.23
C SER A 437 63.10 16.68 15.65
N VAL A 438 64.21 16.92 14.93
CA VAL A 438 64.47 18.17 14.23
C VAL A 438 64.16 17.97 12.75
N GLY A 439 62.83 17.92 12.43
CA GLY A 439 62.35 17.59 11.10
C GLY A 439 62.45 16.10 10.80
N ARG A 440 62.33 15.69 9.50
CA ARG A 440 62.16 14.29 9.09
C ARG A 440 63.46 13.48 8.96
N ASN A 441 64.59 14.12 9.06
CA ASN A 441 65.90 13.48 8.80
C ASN A 441 66.94 13.73 9.88
N LYS A 442 66.63 14.47 10.90
CA LYS A 442 67.55 14.85 11.99
C LYS A 442 66.91 14.65 13.33
N ILE A 443 67.70 14.20 14.31
CA ILE A 443 67.33 14.07 15.70
C ILE A 443 68.30 14.88 16.53
N ARG A 444 67.85 15.62 17.47
CA ARG A 444 68.62 16.26 18.51
C ARG A 444 68.54 15.36 19.74
N ILE A 445 69.71 14.94 20.21
CA ILE A 445 69.82 14.07 21.37
C ILE A 445 70.55 14.80 22.51
N ASN A 446 70.13 14.51 23.75
CA ASN A 446 70.79 15.00 24.94
C ASN A 446 70.98 13.84 25.92
N SER A 447 72.24 13.51 26.23
CA SER A 447 72.60 12.40 27.10
C SER A 447 72.60 12.85 28.54
N SER A 448 72.13 11.96 29.44
CA SER A 448 72.21 12.15 30.89
C SER A 448 73.59 11.90 31.47
N GLU A 449 74.53 11.27 30.74
CA GLU A 449 75.87 10.90 31.12
C GLU A 449 76.85 11.24 29.99
N THR A 450 78.15 11.50 30.37
CA THR A 450 79.22 11.68 29.42
C THR A 450 79.77 10.31 29.03
N LEU A 451 79.89 10.06 27.73
CA LEU A 451 80.29 8.77 27.15
C LEU A 451 81.48 8.98 26.18
N GLU A 452 82.49 8.12 26.27
CA GLU A 452 83.54 7.99 25.27
C GLU A 452 83.32 6.64 24.54
N GLY A 453 82.66 6.72 23.38
CA GLY A 453 82.23 5.58 22.56
C GLY A 453 80.81 5.06 22.93
N GLY A 454 80.05 4.80 21.95
CA GLY A 454 78.68 4.22 22.04
C GLY A 454 77.98 4.06 20.71
N LYS A 455 76.82 3.43 20.71
CA LYS A 455 76.00 3.24 19.53
C LYS A 455 74.64 3.90 19.73
N LEU A 456 74.26 4.76 18.80
CA LEU A 456 72.90 5.36 18.74
C LEU A 456 72.06 4.57 17.73
N LEU A 457 70.98 3.99 18.23
CA LEU A 457 69.93 3.36 17.41
C LEU A 457 68.74 4.28 17.33
N VAL A 458 68.36 4.72 16.13
CA VAL A 458 67.13 5.47 15.89
C VAL A 458 66.18 4.57 15.08
N THR A 459 65.03 4.33 15.63
CA THR A 459 63.95 3.58 14.96
C THR A 459 62.80 4.52 14.68
N GLY A 460 62.11 4.33 13.56
CA GLY A 460 60.99 5.17 13.19
C GLY A 460 60.05 4.46 12.22
N THR A 461 58.88 5.05 12.01
CA THR A 461 57.90 4.51 11.06
C THR A 461 57.81 5.43 9.85
N GLU A 462 58.36 4.98 8.69
CA GLU A 462 58.22 5.73 7.44
C GLU A 462 56.83 5.53 6.89
N THR A 463 56.01 6.58 6.91
CA THR A 463 54.71 6.59 6.20
C THR A 463 54.90 7.15 4.81
N PRO A 464 54.56 6.39 3.75
CA PRO A 464 54.67 6.92 2.39
C PRO A 464 53.78 8.16 2.25
N HIS A 465 54.33 9.27 1.80
CA HIS A 465 53.57 10.48 1.45
C HIS A 465 52.89 10.26 0.12
N ALA A 466 51.57 10.33 0.07
CA ALA A 466 50.85 10.60 -1.17
C ALA A 466 51.31 11.99 -1.65
N GLY A 467 51.99 12.06 -2.76
CA GLY A 467 52.43 13.34 -3.35
C GLY A 467 51.25 14.27 -3.57
N VAL A 468 51.41 15.57 -3.44
CA VAL A 468 50.37 16.61 -3.62
C VAL A 468 49.64 16.42 -4.98
N GLY A 469 50.35 16.04 -6.03
CA GLY A 469 49.75 15.71 -7.33
C GLY A 469 48.73 14.59 -7.32
N ASN A 470 48.95 13.55 -6.48
CA ASN A 470 47.98 12.47 -6.32
C ASN A 470 46.74 12.90 -5.56
N ALA A 471 46.84 13.86 -4.63
CA ALA A 471 45.68 14.40 -3.90
C ALA A 471 44.80 15.26 -4.80
N VAL A 472 45.38 16.11 -5.63
CA VAL A 472 44.69 16.93 -6.64
C VAL A 472 44.01 16.05 -7.69
N ALA A 473 44.72 15.06 -8.23
CA ALA A 473 44.15 14.13 -9.19
C ALA A 473 42.97 13.35 -8.61
N ARG A 474 43.05 12.91 -7.36
CA ARG A 474 41.95 12.24 -6.66
C ARG A 474 40.75 13.15 -6.43
N PHE A 475 40.98 14.44 -6.18
CA PHE A 475 39.89 15.40 -6.04
C PHE A 475 39.12 15.57 -7.36
N PHE A 476 39.82 15.78 -8.47
CA PHE A 476 39.19 15.89 -9.80
C PHE A 476 38.49 14.57 -10.23
N VAL A 477 39.17 13.43 -10.07
CA VAL A 477 38.56 12.13 -10.35
C VAL A 477 37.33 11.91 -9.43
N GLY A 478 37.38 12.35 -8.18
CA GLY A 478 36.24 12.28 -7.25
C GLY A 478 35.03 13.08 -7.73
N ILE A 479 35.26 14.27 -8.29
CA ILE A 479 34.19 15.08 -8.90
C ILE A 479 33.65 14.38 -10.15
N LEU A 480 34.50 13.96 -11.08
CA LEU A 480 34.06 13.30 -12.31
C LEU A 480 33.33 11.98 -12.05
N THR A 481 33.75 11.21 -11.05
CA THR A 481 33.11 9.97 -10.60
C THR A 481 32.08 10.18 -9.48
N GLY A 482 31.73 11.43 -9.24
CA GLY A 482 30.73 11.84 -8.26
C GLY A 482 29.32 11.32 -8.56
N PHE A 483 28.98 11.12 -9.84
CA PHE A 483 27.76 10.43 -10.24
C PHE A 483 27.83 8.95 -9.83
N LYS A 484 26.97 8.54 -8.91
CA LYS A 484 26.95 7.16 -8.35
C LYS A 484 25.94 6.28 -9.08
N THR A 485 24.74 6.80 -9.25
CA THR A 485 23.64 6.13 -9.93
C THR A 485 22.94 7.11 -10.87
N LEU A 486 22.46 6.58 -11.98
CA LEU A 486 21.55 7.26 -12.88
C LEU A 486 20.37 6.35 -13.13
N SER A 487 19.17 6.81 -12.78
CA SER A 487 17.90 6.10 -13.01
C SER A 487 17.09 6.87 -14.04
N VAL A 488 16.55 6.16 -15.01
CA VAL A 488 15.65 6.71 -16.02
C VAL A 488 14.35 5.93 -15.95
N GLY A 489 13.26 6.63 -15.77
CA GLY A 489 11.93 6.04 -15.77
C GLY A 489 11.02 6.68 -16.79
N TYR A 490 10.18 5.85 -17.36
CA TYR A 490 9.08 6.22 -18.24
C TYR A 490 7.81 5.57 -17.71
N SER A 491 6.75 6.36 -17.55
CA SER A 491 5.41 5.89 -17.25
C SER A 491 4.44 6.51 -18.25
N GLU A 492 3.59 5.69 -18.81
CA GLU A 492 2.49 6.11 -19.67
C GLU A 492 1.20 5.47 -19.16
N ASP A 493 0.27 6.31 -18.71
CA ASP A 493 -1.04 5.92 -18.24
C ASP A 493 -2.08 6.43 -19.23
N LYS A 494 -2.96 5.56 -19.67
CA LYS A 494 -4.03 5.87 -20.63
C LYS A 494 -5.34 5.28 -20.17
N GLY A 495 -6.44 5.94 -20.49
CA GLY A 495 -7.78 5.43 -20.19
C GLY A 495 -8.77 5.84 -21.25
N THR A 496 -9.78 5.01 -21.42
CA THR A 496 -10.92 5.26 -22.30
C THR A 496 -12.21 4.92 -21.56
N THR A 497 -13.22 5.77 -21.68
CA THR A 497 -14.58 5.55 -21.18
C THR A 497 -15.56 5.68 -22.34
N LEU A 498 -16.34 4.64 -22.57
CA LEU A 498 -17.41 4.61 -23.57
C LEU A 498 -18.75 4.33 -22.89
N PRO A 499 -19.62 5.32 -22.72
CA PRO A 499 -21.01 5.14 -22.30
C PRO A 499 -21.88 4.71 -23.45
N GLY A 500 -23.10 4.21 -23.14
CA GLY A 500 -24.07 3.80 -24.14
C GLY A 500 -23.79 2.45 -24.80
N PHE A 501 -22.91 1.64 -24.23
CA PHE A 501 -22.51 0.34 -24.79
C PHE A 501 -23.59 -0.70 -24.59
N LEU A 502 -24.07 -1.33 -25.65
CA LEU A 502 -25.19 -2.29 -25.60
C LEU A 502 -24.80 -3.71 -25.18
N PRO A 503 -23.66 -4.29 -25.67
CA PRO A 503 -23.29 -5.65 -25.31
C PRO A 503 -23.08 -5.89 -23.83
N GLU A 504 -23.35 -7.10 -23.35
CA GLU A 504 -23.15 -7.52 -21.97
C GLU A 504 -21.73 -8.08 -21.73
N ALA A 505 -21.28 -8.05 -20.48
CA ALA A 505 -20.04 -8.71 -20.07
C ALA A 505 -20.29 -10.17 -19.73
N ARG A 506 -20.12 -11.09 -20.68
CA ARG A 506 -20.26 -12.54 -20.44
C ARG A 506 -18.89 -13.21 -20.28
N TRP A 507 -18.31 -13.74 -21.32
CA TRP A 507 -17.01 -14.44 -21.25
C TRP A 507 -15.83 -13.46 -21.26
N LEU A 508 -15.06 -13.43 -20.18
CA LEU A 508 -13.94 -12.49 -19.99
C LEU A 508 -14.33 -11.04 -20.34
N GLY A 509 -15.57 -10.65 -20.00
CA GLY A 509 -16.06 -9.29 -20.28
C GLY A 509 -16.48 -9.05 -21.72
N GLN A 510 -16.62 -10.07 -22.55
CA GLN A 510 -17.04 -9.98 -23.94
C GLN A 510 -18.38 -10.67 -24.22
N GLN A 511 -19.07 -10.19 -25.25
CA GLN A 511 -20.21 -10.84 -25.82
C GLN A 511 -20.09 -10.85 -27.37
N SER A 512 -20.54 -11.92 -28.01
CA SER A 512 -20.75 -11.89 -29.45
C SER A 512 -22.00 -11.05 -29.76
N TYR A 513 -21.83 -9.94 -30.43
CA TYR A 513 -22.88 -8.98 -30.70
C TYR A 513 -22.77 -8.52 -32.17
N ASN A 514 -23.86 -8.61 -32.95
CA ASN A 514 -23.89 -8.28 -34.38
C ASN A 514 -22.74 -8.93 -35.17
N GLY A 515 -22.45 -10.23 -34.90
CA GLY A 515 -21.46 -11.01 -35.63
C GLY A 515 -20.00 -10.68 -35.30
N SER A 516 -19.74 -9.87 -34.25
CA SER A 516 -18.38 -9.57 -33.79
C SER A 516 -18.28 -9.62 -32.28
N SER A 517 -17.08 -9.91 -31.79
CA SER A 517 -16.77 -9.93 -30.34
C SER A 517 -16.64 -8.51 -29.83
N ALA A 518 -17.49 -8.10 -28.91
CA ALA A 518 -17.56 -6.77 -28.34
C ALA A 518 -17.15 -6.78 -26.87
N PRO A 519 -16.25 -5.87 -26.43
CA PRO A 519 -15.56 -4.78 -27.14
C PRO A 519 -14.30 -5.22 -27.90
N GLY A 520 -13.92 -6.48 -27.84
CA GLY A 520 -12.73 -7.05 -28.46
C GLY A 520 -11.48 -7.04 -27.56
N PHE A 521 -10.59 -8.02 -27.76
CA PHE A 521 -9.41 -8.24 -26.90
C PHE A 521 -8.50 -7.01 -26.79
N LYS A 522 -8.35 -6.22 -27.86
CA LYS A 522 -7.51 -5.01 -27.80
C LYS A 522 -7.99 -4.05 -26.73
N PHE A 523 -9.30 -3.81 -26.67
CA PHE A 523 -9.90 -2.92 -25.65
C PHE A 523 -9.81 -3.52 -24.24
N LEU A 524 -10.09 -4.81 -24.10
CA LEU A 524 -10.04 -5.52 -22.82
C LEU A 524 -8.64 -5.48 -22.16
N PHE A 525 -7.59 -5.57 -22.97
CA PHE A 525 -6.21 -5.52 -22.48
C PHE A 525 -5.58 -4.13 -22.64
N GLY A 526 -6.39 -3.06 -22.49
CA GLY A 526 -5.94 -1.70 -22.33
C GLY A 526 -5.50 -1.00 -23.62
N GLY A 527 -5.76 -1.60 -24.80
CA GLY A 527 -5.46 -0.95 -26.07
C GLY A 527 -6.32 0.28 -26.25
N GLN A 528 -5.66 1.40 -26.52
CA GLN A 528 -6.30 2.68 -26.76
C GLN A 528 -6.51 2.89 -28.28
N ASP A 529 -7.65 3.46 -28.64
CA ASP A 529 -8.00 3.76 -30.04
C ASP A 529 -8.89 5.00 -30.05
N GLU A 530 -8.40 6.09 -30.60
CA GLU A 530 -9.12 7.37 -30.67
C GLU A 530 -10.42 7.27 -31.44
N ASN A 531 -10.46 6.37 -32.41
CA ASN A 531 -11.66 6.10 -33.25
C ASN A 531 -12.55 4.98 -32.67
N PHE A 532 -12.29 4.51 -31.43
CA PHE A 532 -13.05 3.39 -30.88
C PHE A 532 -14.56 3.66 -30.80
N GLY A 533 -14.96 4.87 -30.41
CA GLY A 533 -16.34 5.28 -30.35
C GLY A 533 -17.05 5.18 -31.74
N LEU A 534 -16.38 5.67 -32.78
CA LEU A 534 -16.90 5.59 -34.17
C LEU A 534 -16.98 4.14 -34.65
N LYS A 535 -15.97 3.31 -34.34
CA LYS A 535 -15.99 1.88 -34.72
C LYS A 535 -17.07 1.12 -33.97
N ALA A 536 -17.32 1.44 -32.70
CA ALA A 536 -18.39 0.86 -31.92
C ALA A 536 -19.77 1.25 -32.43
N ALA A 537 -19.96 2.51 -32.81
CA ALA A 537 -21.20 2.99 -33.48
C ALA A 537 -21.44 2.28 -34.82
N GLY A 538 -20.43 2.20 -35.68
CA GLY A 538 -20.51 1.50 -36.95
C GLY A 538 -20.85 0.01 -36.86
N LYS A 539 -20.55 -0.63 -35.71
CA LYS A 539 -20.91 -2.02 -35.40
C LYS A 539 -22.25 -2.17 -34.67
N GLY A 540 -22.94 -1.06 -34.40
CA GLY A 540 -24.20 -1.06 -33.66
C GLY A 540 -24.02 -1.44 -32.18
N TRP A 541 -22.84 -1.18 -31.58
CA TRP A 541 -22.56 -1.48 -30.19
C TRP A 541 -22.99 -0.37 -29.23
N ILE A 542 -23.41 0.79 -29.74
CA ILE A 542 -23.79 1.97 -28.97
C ILE A 542 -25.27 2.24 -29.14
N THR A 543 -25.93 2.65 -28.06
CA THR A 543 -27.34 3.09 -28.11
C THR A 543 -27.50 4.34 -28.99
N THR A 544 -28.61 4.40 -29.71
CA THR A 544 -29.01 5.57 -30.51
C THR A 544 -29.97 6.48 -29.73
N ASP A 545 -30.21 6.20 -28.44
CA ASP A 545 -31.12 6.98 -27.61
C ASP A 545 -30.56 8.40 -27.40
N SER A 546 -31.37 9.40 -27.75
CA SER A 546 -31.00 10.83 -27.67
C SER A 546 -30.86 11.34 -26.24
N THR A 547 -31.32 10.61 -25.23
CA THR A 547 -31.17 10.95 -23.83
C THR A 547 -29.78 10.56 -23.25
N GLN A 548 -29.01 9.75 -24.00
CA GLN A 548 -27.63 9.44 -23.66
C GLN A 548 -26.71 10.63 -24.00
N ASN A 549 -26.41 11.47 -23.00
CA ASN A 549 -25.63 12.69 -23.16
C ASN A 549 -24.18 12.57 -22.68
N ASN A 550 -23.77 11.41 -22.12
CA ASN A 550 -22.39 11.24 -21.65
C ASN A 550 -21.44 11.07 -22.83
N PRO A 551 -20.36 11.87 -22.93
CA PRO A 551 -19.44 11.81 -24.04
C PRO A 551 -18.50 10.60 -23.95
N PHE A 552 -17.97 10.17 -25.09
CA PHE A 552 -16.80 9.32 -25.18
C PHE A 552 -15.58 10.10 -24.66
N LEU A 553 -14.87 9.55 -23.68
CA LEU A 553 -13.75 10.21 -23.04
C LEU A 553 -12.48 9.38 -23.16
N MET A 554 -11.38 10.07 -23.44
CA MET A 554 -10.03 9.50 -23.36
C MET A 554 -9.14 10.39 -22.51
N ASN A 555 -8.25 9.76 -21.75
CA ASN A 555 -7.20 10.44 -21.02
C ASN A 555 -5.86 9.77 -21.28
N ALA A 556 -4.79 10.56 -21.27
CA ALA A 556 -3.43 10.08 -21.37
C ALA A 556 -2.50 10.93 -20.48
N SER A 557 -1.61 10.26 -19.78
CA SER A 557 -0.55 10.90 -19.01
C SER A 557 0.76 10.22 -19.33
N ARG A 558 1.80 11.02 -19.59
CA ARG A 558 3.16 10.53 -19.82
C ARG A 558 4.10 11.20 -18.85
N THR A 559 4.89 10.41 -18.18
CA THR A 559 5.91 10.89 -17.26
C THR A 559 7.25 10.31 -17.63
N VAL A 560 8.22 11.18 -17.86
CA VAL A 560 9.63 10.80 -18.01
C VAL A 560 10.37 11.42 -16.85
N TYR A 561 11.12 10.62 -16.13
CA TYR A 561 12.00 11.14 -15.10
C TYR A 561 13.41 10.61 -15.26
N VAL A 562 14.36 11.49 -14.99
CA VAL A 562 15.78 11.14 -14.89
C VAL A 562 16.23 11.52 -13.50
N ARG A 563 16.77 10.57 -12.77
CA ARG A 563 17.30 10.77 -11.44
C ARG A 563 18.77 10.40 -11.39
N ALA A 564 19.59 11.31 -10.90
CA ALA A 564 21.00 11.05 -10.69
C ALA A 564 21.39 11.32 -9.24
N LEU A 565 22.18 10.41 -8.66
CA LEU A 565 22.83 10.64 -7.37
C LEU A 565 24.25 11.12 -7.65
N PHE A 566 24.55 12.36 -7.23
CA PHE A 566 25.83 13.01 -7.39
C PHE A 566 26.46 13.30 -6.02
N GLU A 567 27.60 12.69 -5.75
CA GLU A 567 28.39 12.87 -4.52
C GLU A 567 29.81 13.37 -4.90
N PRO A 568 29.99 14.64 -5.22
CA PRO A 568 31.28 15.17 -5.69
C PRO A 568 32.34 15.14 -4.60
N ILE A 569 31.94 15.36 -3.36
CA ILE A 569 32.83 15.31 -2.19
C ILE A 569 32.13 14.56 -1.07
N LYS A 570 32.91 14.10 -0.09
CA LYS A 570 32.37 13.39 1.07
C LYS A 570 31.33 14.26 1.80
N LYS A 571 30.22 13.64 2.19
CA LYS A 571 29.13 14.30 2.94
C LYS A 571 28.31 15.35 2.20
N LEU A 572 28.59 15.60 0.92
CA LEU A 572 27.72 16.38 0.03
C LEU A 572 27.02 15.43 -0.92
N ARG A 573 25.73 15.27 -0.74
CA ARG A 573 24.86 14.44 -1.58
C ARG A 573 23.86 15.31 -2.31
N VAL A 574 23.85 15.19 -3.64
CA VAL A 574 22.93 15.91 -4.52
C VAL A 574 22.13 14.85 -5.28
N ASN A 575 20.83 14.81 -5.04
CA ASN A 575 19.90 14.04 -5.83
C ASN A 575 19.36 14.97 -6.93
N LEU A 576 19.68 14.67 -8.17
CA LEU A 576 19.23 15.40 -9.34
C LEU A 576 18.07 14.64 -9.98
N THR A 577 16.96 15.32 -10.14
CA THR A 577 15.81 14.89 -10.93
C THR A 577 15.31 16.11 -11.70
N SER A 578 14.19 16.04 -12.43
CA SER A 578 13.42 17.25 -12.74
C SER A 578 13.14 18.06 -11.45
N ASN A 579 13.22 17.39 -10.33
CA ASN A 579 13.26 17.88 -8.97
C ASN A 579 14.64 17.57 -8.40
N TRP A 580 15.23 18.43 -7.58
CA TRP A 580 16.52 18.15 -6.97
C TRP A 580 16.49 18.32 -5.46
N ARG A 581 17.30 17.52 -4.80
CA ARG A 581 17.51 17.58 -3.36
C ARG A 581 18.99 17.57 -3.04
N VAL A 582 19.44 18.56 -2.28
CA VAL A 582 20.81 18.69 -1.82
C VAL A 582 20.84 18.48 -0.31
N VAL A 583 21.73 17.62 0.17
CA VAL A 583 21.97 17.37 1.60
C VAL A 583 23.46 17.50 1.86
N TYR A 584 23.83 18.36 2.83
CA TYR A 584 25.20 18.55 3.26
C TYR A 584 25.33 18.36 4.77
N THR A 585 26.15 17.40 5.18
CA THR A 585 26.39 17.06 6.58
C THR A 585 27.84 17.29 7.00
N GLY A 586 28.62 17.97 6.17
CA GLY A 586 30.06 18.17 6.39
C GLY A 586 30.43 19.28 7.36
N LEU A 587 29.48 20.15 7.75
CA LEU A 587 29.74 21.25 8.68
C LEU A 587 30.30 20.77 10.02
N ILE A 588 29.88 19.59 10.47
CA ILE A 588 30.36 18.99 11.72
C ILE A 588 31.87 18.66 11.69
N ASP A 589 32.51 18.60 10.53
CA ASP A 589 33.95 18.27 10.47
C ASP A 589 34.86 19.41 10.93
N PHE A 590 34.36 20.64 10.96
CA PHE A 590 35.09 21.77 11.51
C PHE A 590 35.29 21.62 13.02
N ALA A 591 36.55 21.80 13.49
CA ALA A 591 36.94 21.54 14.87
C ALA A 591 36.12 22.30 15.94
N PHE A 592 35.71 23.55 15.62
CA PHE A 592 34.87 24.34 16.51
C PHE A 592 33.40 23.84 16.55
N MET A 593 32.87 23.33 15.41
CA MET A 593 31.50 22.81 15.34
C MET A 593 31.36 21.51 16.15
N LYS A 594 32.37 20.64 16.15
CA LYS A 594 32.38 19.40 16.97
C LYS A 594 32.27 19.62 18.45
N LYS A 595 32.70 20.80 18.94
CA LYS A 595 32.60 21.14 20.37
C LYS A 595 31.17 21.52 20.76
N VAL A 596 30.40 22.06 19.83
CA VAL A 596 29.07 22.65 20.07
C VAL A 596 27.96 21.71 19.65
N PHE A 597 28.14 20.99 18.55
CA PHE A 597 27.11 20.15 17.97
C PHE A 597 27.50 18.68 17.89
N LYS A 598 26.49 17.81 18.02
CA LYS A 598 26.60 16.37 17.71
C LYS A 598 26.38 16.09 16.22
N SER A 599 25.47 16.81 15.60
CA SER A 599 25.22 16.74 14.16
C SER A 599 24.67 18.07 13.63
N ILE A 600 24.99 18.36 12.39
CA ILE A 600 24.43 19.46 11.61
C ILE A 600 24.16 18.97 10.20
N SER A 601 22.97 19.20 9.71
CA SER A 601 22.54 18.89 8.36
C SER A 601 21.94 20.12 7.71
N VAL A 602 22.35 20.43 6.50
CA VAL A 602 21.75 21.47 5.68
C VAL A 602 21.06 20.79 4.50
N ASN A 603 19.79 21.11 4.30
CA ASN A 603 18.97 20.52 3.26
C ASN A 603 18.40 21.61 2.35
N HIS A 604 18.27 21.28 1.07
CA HIS A 604 17.57 22.09 0.07
C HIS A 604 16.80 21.13 -0.85
N ASN A 605 15.54 21.44 -1.15
CA ASN A 605 14.72 20.61 -1.99
C ASN A 605 13.85 21.48 -2.92
N TYR A 606 13.85 21.16 -4.21
CA TYR A 606 12.99 21.78 -5.21
C TYR A 606 12.17 20.72 -5.93
N ILE A 607 10.89 21.00 -6.06
CA ILE A 607 9.92 20.16 -6.77
C ILE A 607 9.12 21.03 -7.71
N CYS A 608 9.08 20.65 -8.99
CA CYS A 608 8.21 21.26 -9.99
C CYS A 608 7.38 20.18 -10.68
N LYS A 609 6.07 20.40 -10.78
CA LYS A 609 5.13 19.56 -11.50
C LYS A 609 4.37 20.42 -12.50
N TYR A 610 4.43 20.02 -13.76
CA TYR A 610 3.58 20.53 -14.82
C TYR A 610 2.50 19.49 -15.10
N ASN A 611 1.25 19.90 -15.11
CA ASN A 611 0.12 19.00 -15.31
C ASN A 611 -0.85 19.63 -16.32
N ILE A 612 -1.20 18.85 -17.33
CA ILE A 612 -2.34 19.10 -18.19
C ILE A 612 -3.46 18.20 -17.67
N GLY A 613 -4.56 18.78 -17.28
CA GLY A 613 -5.71 18.04 -16.77
C GLY A 613 -6.36 17.14 -17.83
N SER A 614 -7.60 16.79 -17.66
CA SER A 614 -8.34 16.03 -18.65
C SER A 614 -8.44 16.81 -19.98
N PHE A 615 -8.27 16.11 -21.09
CA PHE A 615 -8.55 16.66 -22.40
C PHE A 615 -9.53 15.73 -23.13
N ALA A 616 -10.35 16.30 -24.00
CA ALA A 616 -11.25 15.60 -24.87
C ALA A 616 -10.87 15.83 -26.34
N SER A 617 -11.12 14.87 -27.21
CA SER A 617 -11.00 15.10 -28.65
C SER A 617 -12.09 16.08 -29.08
N ASN A 618 -11.73 17.10 -29.82
CA ASN A 618 -12.70 18.04 -30.36
C ASN A 618 -13.41 17.40 -31.57
N LEU A 619 -14.64 17.00 -31.35
CA LEU A 619 -15.45 16.34 -32.41
C LEU A 619 -15.78 17.26 -33.58
N LYS A 620 -15.64 18.57 -33.43
CA LYS A 620 -15.83 19.57 -34.47
C LYS A 620 -14.57 19.87 -35.28
N TYR A 621 -13.42 19.29 -34.86
CA TYR A 621 -12.16 19.48 -35.57
C TYR A 621 -12.23 18.89 -36.97
N ALA A 622 -12.13 19.73 -37.97
CA ALA A 622 -12.04 19.36 -39.39
C ALA A 622 -10.59 19.55 -39.89
N GLU A 623 -10.29 19.01 -41.08
CA GLU A 623 -8.96 19.11 -41.68
C GLU A 623 -8.49 20.58 -41.84
N ASP A 624 -9.40 21.54 -41.98
CA ASP A 624 -9.10 22.99 -42.05
C ASP A 624 -8.89 23.64 -40.68
N ALA A 625 -9.11 22.94 -39.58
CA ALA A 625 -8.91 23.37 -38.19
C ALA A 625 -9.48 24.76 -37.86
N ARG A 626 -10.55 25.19 -38.51
CA ARG A 626 -11.22 26.47 -38.30
C ARG A 626 -12.71 26.31 -38.05
N ASP A 627 -13.27 27.16 -37.19
CA ASP A 627 -14.71 27.22 -36.94
C ASP A 627 -15.45 28.07 -37.99
N LEU A 628 -16.77 28.18 -37.85
CA LEU A 628 -17.60 28.99 -38.74
C LEU A 628 -17.30 30.49 -38.69
N GLN A 629 -16.57 30.93 -37.69
CA GLN A 629 -16.10 32.30 -37.48
C GLN A 629 -14.61 32.51 -37.84
N ASP A 630 -14.01 31.52 -38.54
CA ASP A 630 -12.61 31.53 -38.99
C ASP A 630 -11.58 31.51 -37.86
N ASN A 631 -11.97 31.09 -36.59
CA ASN A 631 -11.06 30.88 -35.50
C ASN A 631 -10.41 29.52 -35.58
N TRP A 632 -9.15 29.43 -35.10
CA TRP A 632 -8.46 28.14 -35.01
C TRP A 632 -9.10 27.21 -33.97
N MET A 633 -9.47 26.03 -34.38
CA MET A 633 -9.93 24.97 -33.49
C MET A 633 -8.75 24.07 -33.09
N SER A 634 -8.68 23.73 -31.81
CA SER A 634 -7.70 22.76 -31.34
C SER A 634 -8.20 21.33 -31.56
N LEU A 635 -7.27 20.39 -31.85
CA LEU A 635 -7.60 18.97 -31.95
C LEU A 635 -8.09 18.41 -30.60
N PHE A 636 -7.60 18.98 -29.50
CA PHE A 636 -7.99 18.59 -28.15
C PHE A 636 -8.50 19.80 -27.37
N ASP A 637 -9.62 19.61 -26.72
CA ASP A 637 -10.14 20.57 -25.74
C ASP A 637 -9.48 20.31 -24.39
N VAL A 638 -8.61 21.25 -23.98
CA VAL A 638 -7.90 21.18 -22.72
C VAL A 638 -8.60 22.11 -21.73
N ASN A 639 -9.05 21.59 -20.61
CA ASN A 639 -9.80 22.36 -19.62
C ASN A 639 -8.89 23.11 -18.63
N LEU A 640 -7.78 22.49 -18.25
CA LEU A 640 -6.93 22.97 -17.16
C LEU A 640 -5.47 22.64 -17.41
N VAL A 641 -4.60 23.62 -17.23
CA VAL A 641 -3.15 23.45 -17.17
C VAL A 641 -2.66 24.00 -15.85
N SER A 642 -1.78 23.29 -15.16
CA SER A 642 -1.23 23.75 -13.88
C SER A 642 0.28 23.51 -13.76
N ILE A 643 0.93 24.44 -13.08
CA ILE A 643 2.34 24.34 -12.69
C ILE A 643 2.39 24.50 -11.17
N ASN A 644 2.97 23.53 -10.50
CA ASN A 644 3.19 23.54 -9.07
C ASN A 644 4.70 23.53 -8.81
N GLU A 645 5.21 24.60 -8.22
CA GLU A 645 6.61 24.76 -7.87
C GLU A 645 6.76 24.86 -6.35
N GLN A 646 7.64 24.07 -5.78
CA GLN A 646 7.85 24.05 -4.34
C GLN A 646 9.35 23.95 -4.01
N PHE A 647 9.80 24.88 -3.17
CA PHE A 647 11.03 24.75 -2.40
C PHE A 647 10.62 24.30 -0.99
N ASN A 648 10.72 23.02 -0.72
CA ASN A 648 10.29 22.43 0.57
C ASN A 648 11.35 21.45 1.09
N PRO A 649 12.39 21.96 1.79
CA PRO A 649 12.63 23.37 2.08
C PRO A 649 13.44 24.11 0.99
N LEU A 650 13.35 25.45 0.96
CA LEU A 650 14.31 26.30 0.25
C LEU A 650 15.68 26.21 0.94
N ILE A 651 15.71 26.31 2.25
CA ILE A 651 16.86 26.00 3.11
C ILE A 651 16.31 25.43 4.40
N SER A 652 16.86 24.29 4.82
CA SER A 652 16.62 23.69 6.14
C SER A 652 17.95 23.48 6.84
N MET A 653 17.97 23.71 8.13
CA MET A 653 19.11 23.41 8.98
C MET A 653 18.66 22.66 10.22
N ASP A 654 19.05 21.37 10.30
CA ASP A 654 18.82 20.51 11.47
C ASP A 654 20.09 20.44 12.30
N MET A 655 20.00 20.78 13.56
CA MET A 655 21.14 20.79 14.47
C MET A 655 20.82 20.02 15.74
N VAL A 656 21.69 19.11 16.10
CA VAL A 656 21.68 18.43 17.40
C VAL A 656 22.88 18.95 18.19
N TRP A 657 22.61 19.68 19.27
CA TRP A 657 23.61 20.27 20.13
C TRP A 657 24.25 19.24 21.08
N ALA A 658 25.41 19.54 21.61
CA ALA A 658 26.10 18.64 22.52
C ALA A 658 25.30 18.33 23.79
N ASN A 659 24.42 19.22 24.22
CA ASN A 659 23.56 19.14 25.41
C ASN A 659 22.19 18.45 25.14
N ASN A 660 22.01 17.75 24.01
CA ASN A 660 20.77 17.11 23.58
C ASN A 660 19.61 18.04 23.16
N LEU A 661 19.89 19.35 23.05
CA LEU A 661 18.98 20.28 22.41
C LEU A 661 18.94 19.98 20.91
N THR A 662 17.78 19.97 20.31
CA THR A 662 17.59 19.92 18.86
C THR A 662 17.00 21.23 18.38
N THR A 663 17.53 21.75 17.32
CA THR A 663 16.99 22.96 16.67
C THR A 663 16.79 22.68 15.20
N HIS A 664 15.69 23.14 14.69
CA HIS A 664 15.28 22.95 13.29
C HIS A 664 14.83 24.29 12.72
N TRP A 665 15.37 24.66 11.58
CA TRP A 665 15.05 25.92 10.88
C TRP A 665 14.72 25.61 9.43
N ASP A 666 13.50 25.94 9.00
CA ASP A 666 13.06 25.77 7.63
C ASP A 666 12.56 27.07 7.04
N ILE A 667 12.92 27.28 5.79
CA ILE A 667 12.34 28.28 4.93
C ILE A 667 11.72 27.54 3.76
N ASN A 668 10.39 27.60 3.65
CA ASN A 668 9.63 26.97 2.59
C ASN A 668 9.05 28.05 1.66
N ARG A 669 9.01 27.74 0.36
CA ARG A 669 8.37 28.58 -0.63
C ARG A 669 7.63 27.73 -1.64
N ARG A 670 6.38 28.07 -1.92
CA ARG A 670 5.59 27.42 -2.96
C ARG A 670 4.95 28.42 -3.88
N ARG A 671 4.69 28.01 -5.12
CA ARG A 671 3.97 28.73 -6.13
C ARG A 671 3.15 27.74 -6.96
N ASP A 672 1.86 27.98 -7.00
CA ASP A 672 0.90 27.21 -7.78
C ASP A 672 0.30 28.13 -8.84
N VAL A 673 0.47 27.81 -10.11
CA VAL A 673 -0.10 28.55 -11.23
C VAL A 673 -1.08 27.61 -11.95
N SER A 674 -2.29 28.05 -12.16
CA SER A 674 -3.37 27.29 -12.77
C SER A 674 -4.07 28.13 -13.82
N LEU A 675 -4.06 27.64 -15.07
CA LEU A 675 -4.76 28.23 -16.20
C LEU A 675 -6.01 27.39 -16.49
N SER A 676 -7.18 27.96 -16.21
CA SER A 676 -8.47 27.40 -16.64
C SER A 676 -8.86 27.99 -18.00
N LEU A 677 -8.88 27.15 -19.04
CA LEU A 677 -9.28 27.57 -20.38
C LEU A 677 -10.80 27.69 -20.49
N VAL A 678 -11.54 26.96 -19.67
CA VAL A 678 -13.02 27.03 -19.63
C VAL A 678 -13.50 28.40 -19.15
N ASN A 679 -12.84 28.95 -18.11
CA ASN A 679 -13.21 30.23 -17.50
C ASN A 679 -12.31 31.39 -17.98
N ALA A 680 -11.39 31.12 -18.92
CA ALA A 680 -10.38 32.07 -19.37
C ALA A 680 -9.67 32.81 -18.21
N GLN A 681 -9.25 32.01 -17.19
CA GLN A 681 -8.75 32.51 -15.91
C GLN A 681 -7.39 31.95 -15.56
N LEU A 682 -6.46 32.81 -15.20
CA LEU A 682 -5.16 32.47 -14.65
C LEU A 682 -5.19 32.75 -13.14
N SER A 683 -5.00 31.70 -12.35
CA SER A 683 -4.88 31.78 -10.91
C SER A 683 -3.45 31.47 -10.49
N GLU A 684 -2.86 32.35 -9.69
CA GLU A 684 -1.53 32.20 -9.10
C GLU A 684 -1.63 32.27 -7.59
N THR A 685 -1.23 31.22 -6.90
CA THR A 685 -1.11 31.20 -5.45
C THR A 685 0.34 31.03 -5.06
N SER A 686 0.86 31.92 -4.23
CA SER A 686 2.23 31.86 -3.70
C SER A 686 2.22 31.85 -2.17
N GLY A 687 3.09 31.07 -1.57
CA GLY A 687 3.23 30.95 -0.12
C GLY A 687 4.68 30.91 0.30
N ASN A 688 5.00 31.69 1.33
CA ASN A 688 6.29 31.61 2.03
C ASN A 688 6.02 31.21 3.48
N GLU A 689 6.85 30.31 4.01
CA GLU A 689 6.74 29.83 5.37
C GLU A 689 8.11 29.73 6.00
N ILE A 690 8.21 30.18 7.24
CA ILE A 690 9.40 30.03 8.07
C ILE A 690 8.98 29.18 9.26
N VAL A 691 9.71 28.09 9.51
CA VAL A 691 9.48 27.20 10.65
C VAL A 691 10.72 27.22 11.53
N LEU A 692 10.50 27.37 12.83
CA LEU A 692 11.52 27.28 13.87
C LEU A 692 11.10 26.20 14.85
N GLY A 693 11.90 25.15 14.96
CA GLY A 693 11.67 24.05 15.89
C GLY A 693 12.72 24.01 16.99
N LEU A 694 12.29 23.78 18.20
CA LEU A 694 13.13 23.56 19.38
C LEU A 694 12.68 22.26 20.03
N GLY A 695 13.61 21.33 20.24
CA GLY A 695 13.34 20.08 20.93
C GLY A 695 14.40 19.78 21.98
N TYR A 696 13.99 19.18 23.08
CA TYR A 696 14.91 18.72 24.11
C TYR A 696 14.58 17.32 24.58
N ARG A 697 15.59 16.45 24.62
CA ARG A 697 15.46 15.08 25.10
C ARG A 697 15.96 14.96 26.53
N PHE A 698 15.03 14.76 27.44
CA PHE A 698 15.31 14.38 28.83
C PHE A 698 15.54 12.86 28.86
N GLY A 699 16.80 12.47 29.03
CA GLY A 699 17.16 11.04 29.11
C GLY A 699 17.12 10.52 30.53
N ASN A 700 16.82 9.24 30.72
CA ASN A 700 16.88 8.52 31.98
C ASN A 700 16.06 9.15 33.14
N LEU A 701 14.89 9.70 32.87
CA LEU A 701 14.00 10.19 33.92
C LEU A 701 13.43 9.02 34.72
N PRO A 702 13.70 8.92 36.03
CA PRO A 702 13.13 7.88 36.85
C PRO A 702 11.64 8.17 37.09
N ILE A 703 10.76 7.39 36.46
CA ILE A 703 9.31 7.42 36.75
C ILE A 703 9.02 6.28 37.72
N PHE A 704 8.49 6.64 38.90
CA PHE A 704 8.09 5.67 39.91
C PHE A 704 6.62 5.29 39.71
N LEU A 705 6.34 4.07 39.29
CA LEU A 705 4.98 3.52 39.22
C LEU A 705 4.91 2.30 40.16
N LYS A 706 4.15 2.41 41.26
CA LYS A 706 3.93 1.32 42.25
C LYS A 706 5.16 0.43 42.49
N SER A 707 6.19 0.98 43.13
CA SER A 707 7.44 0.30 43.51
C SER A 707 8.32 -0.24 42.37
N LYS A 708 8.08 0.07 41.11
CA LYS A 708 9.01 -0.16 40.00
C LYS A 708 9.53 1.16 39.45
N GLN A 709 10.86 1.30 39.41
CA GLN A 709 11.53 2.41 38.74
C GLN A 709 11.63 2.10 37.26
N LEU A 710 10.97 2.90 36.43
CA LEU A 710 11.06 2.84 34.96
C LEU A 710 11.94 4.01 34.52
N ASN A 711 13.02 3.72 33.82
CA ASN A 711 13.84 4.75 33.18
C ASN A 711 13.29 5.02 31.78
N ASN A 712 12.67 6.17 31.59
CA ASN A 712 12.09 6.59 30.30
C ASN A 712 12.73 7.89 29.80
N ASP A 713 12.77 8.03 28.49
CA ASP A 713 13.16 9.27 27.82
C ASP A 713 11.91 10.08 27.47
N ILE A 714 11.91 11.38 27.81
CA ILE A 714 10.86 12.31 27.39
C ILE A 714 11.43 13.25 26.34
N ASN A 715 10.82 13.29 25.17
CA ASN A 715 11.12 14.27 24.14
C ASN A 715 10.06 15.37 24.17
N VAL A 716 10.50 16.60 24.33
CA VAL A 716 9.62 17.79 24.25
C VAL A 716 10.04 18.57 23.01
N GLN A 717 9.10 18.89 22.16
CA GLN A 717 9.32 19.64 20.92
C GLN A 717 8.31 20.76 20.80
N PHE A 718 8.79 21.94 20.40
CA PHE A 718 8.00 23.12 20.06
C PHE A 718 8.36 23.54 18.64
N ASP A 719 7.34 23.68 17.78
CA ASP A 719 7.48 24.18 16.44
C ASP A 719 6.66 25.48 16.31
N PHE A 720 7.31 26.52 15.84
CA PHE A 720 6.70 27.81 15.55
C PHE A 720 6.79 28.06 14.06
N SER A 721 5.66 28.37 13.42
CA SER A 721 5.64 28.70 11.99
C SER A 721 4.94 30.01 11.70
N ILE A 722 5.53 30.78 10.78
CA ILE A 722 4.93 31.98 10.20
C ILE A 722 4.74 31.72 8.72
N ARG A 723 3.48 31.83 8.25
CA ARG A 723 3.13 31.62 6.85
C ARG A 723 2.46 32.86 6.27
N LYS A 724 2.88 33.26 5.06
CA LYS A 724 2.25 34.31 4.25
C LYS A 724 1.83 33.69 2.92
N ASN A 725 0.54 33.74 2.61
CA ASN A 725 0.00 33.32 1.32
C ASN A 725 -0.57 34.52 0.57
N ASN A 726 -0.32 34.56 -0.74
CA ASN A 726 -0.90 35.52 -1.66
C ASN A 726 -1.59 34.77 -2.80
N ALA A 727 -2.77 35.18 -3.19
CA ALA A 727 -3.49 34.67 -4.34
C ALA A 727 -3.80 35.80 -5.30
N ILE A 728 -3.52 35.59 -6.58
CA ILE A 728 -3.75 36.55 -7.67
C ILE A 728 -4.58 35.81 -8.72
N ILE A 729 -5.69 36.40 -9.10
CA ILE A 729 -6.58 35.88 -10.13
C ILE A 729 -6.64 36.91 -11.27
N ARG A 730 -6.34 36.48 -12.48
CA ARG A 730 -6.38 37.30 -13.70
C ARG A 730 -7.35 36.67 -14.69
N ARG A 731 -8.24 37.46 -15.27
CA ARG A 731 -9.07 37.09 -16.39
C ARG A 731 -8.36 37.39 -17.70
N ILE A 732 -8.26 36.43 -18.60
CA ILE A 732 -7.48 36.55 -19.85
C ILE A 732 -8.24 37.35 -20.88
N THR A 733 -9.58 37.36 -20.83
CA THR A 733 -10.46 38.06 -21.78
C THR A 733 -10.64 39.53 -21.47
N GLU A 734 -10.29 39.97 -20.29
CA GLU A 734 -10.34 41.37 -19.88
C GLU A 734 -8.88 41.83 -19.67
N ASN A 735 -8.39 42.79 -20.48
CA ASN A 735 -7.07 43.42 -20.30
C ASN A 735 -7.02 44.24 -18.99
N VAL A 736 -7.26 43.60 -17.84
CA VAL A 736 -7.20 44.19 -16.50
C VAL A 736 -6.16 43.45 -15.66
#